data_02d26937ac3aa5f59fb58b131952e436
#
_entry.id   02d26937ac3aa5f59fb58b131952e436
#
_cell.length_a   1.000
_cell.length_b   1.000
_cell.length_c   1.000
_cell.angle_alpha   90.00
_cell.angle_beta   90.00
_cell.angle_gamma   90.00
#
_symmetry.space_group_name_H-M   'P 1'
#
loop_
_entity.id
_entity.type
_entity.pdbx_description
1 polymer ?
#
loop_
_entity_poly.entity_id
_entity_poly.type
_entity_poly.pdbx_seq_one_letter_code
_entity_poly.pdbx_strand_id
1 'polypeptide(L)'
;MFPALRRFSKNRFPPETAHVIPRFMAHPVPTPNSGISPTHEPSPHGVRRSAPLSMGTQCPGATRRWKAVRSTALQTTRSSVPMHTHILKASFTMVRNASRLSPVLALLTLLGLPSAAEISPAPAKAAWWAFQPLRPAHPPAVRDTSWVRNPIDRFILAPLEAANLAPAPQADRRTLIRRASFDLLGLPPTASAWTTFEQDPAPTREAWRRLVTQLLQSPHYGERWARHWLDVARFAESSGFEHDYDRPSAYHFRDFVIRALNDDMPYDQFVRWQLAGDEFAPDDPLALMATGFLGAGVFPTQITANEVERTRYDAMDDMLATTGTAMLGLTIGCARCHDHKSDPISTQEYYRLLATFTTTTRSELDLDLDPAVFRREKAAFDTAHAPLEEALRNYEGQTLPAQFDAWIAAGAPLPAQPVWRTLEPSNLRSDAGAIFTKLEDGSHRVEGKNGDSDRYTLVAPLPDSGSIAALRLEALADPSLVKGGPGRADNGNIGLSRIRIFTSSAAGSSNSVGIASAQATFEQNTNTLAIRAALDDNPRTGWAIDPRFGTNHAAVFVFSQPVPAAPSQSLGVILEFQLNTRHNLGRFRLSVSASSDAPLDGNSVPAPIASLLARVSGSAQNAAPLSPSERAALRDWWKASDSGWKSRADSVAAHLRSAPKPKLTKVLTCTEGNTPVRMHTQGADFFPETHFLNRGSTDQKRGVATQGFLQVLARAPEPQRHWTWSPPAGAKFSGRRRSLANWMTDTESGAGHLLARVIVNRLWQHHFGRGLVETPNDFGIQGARPTHPELLDWLAQELIRNDWKLKPIHQLILESATYQVVADHAAPSGSSQPTGPLAYRHFQPRRLSAESIRDAMLFVTGVLDPKMYGPGTLDSSSTRRSIYFTVKRSQLIPDMQVFDAPEPLVSQATRPATTVAPQALLLMNSPNVRKWAGAFARRHLATHLNASPEHTVRSLFAEALTRNPSSNELTAAVAFLHRQSEASQTNPDTSPAGNLSGAHLSALTDLAQTILSLNEFVYVE
;
A
#
# COMPACT_ATOMS: atom_id res chain seq x y z
N MET A 1 13.00 -17.87 -45.92
CA MET A 1 13.90 -18.92 -46.43
C MET A 1 14.48 -19.67 -45.25
N PHE A 2 13.93 -20.80 -44.94
CA PHE A 2 14.50 -21.90 -44.14
C PHE A 2 15.41 -22.72 -45.12
N PRO A 3 16.30 -23.64 -44.71
CA PRO A 3 16.22 -24.60 -43.62
C PRO A 3 17.58 -24.85 -42.88
N ALA A 4 17.60 -25.40 -41.69
CA ALA A 4 17.57 -26.81 -41.20
C ALA A 4 18.96 -27.42 -41.02
N LEU A 5 19.34 -28.14 -40.04
CA LEU A 5 19.17 -29.49 -39.51
C LEU A 5 20.19 -29.79 -38.39
N ARG A 6 19.74 -30.37 -37.26
CA ARG A 6 19.94 -31.77 -36.78
C ARG A 6 21.38 -32.23 -36.54
N ARG A 7 21.80 -32.82 -35.50
CA ARG A 7 21.43 -33.95 -34.61
C ARG A 7 22.66 -34.51 -33.91
N PHE A 8 22.47 -35.22 -32.83
CA PHE A 8 23.08 -36.39 -32.19
C PHE A 8 23.76 -36.08 -30.85
N SER A 9 23.63 -36.92 -29.86
CA SER A 9 22.85 -38.06 -29.36
C SER A 9 23.47 -38.54 -28.05
N LYS A 10 22.64 -38.93 -27.11
CA LYS A 10 22.69 -40.05 -26.14
C LYS A 10 24.05 -40.64 -25.74
N ASN A 11 24.25 -40.78 -24.42
CA ASN A 11 24.48 -42.08 -23.72
C ASN A 11 24.51 -41.82 -22.18
N ARG A 12 23.57 -42.40 -21.47
CA ARG A 12 23.48 -43.69 -20.74
C ARG A 12 24.22 -43.73 -19.42
N PHE A 13 23.37 -43.94 -18.39
CA PHE A 13 23.65 -44.49 -17.07
C PHE A 13 24.24 -45.91 -17.11
N PRO A 14 24.80 -46.50 -16.02
CA PRO A 14 24.05 -47.12 -14.96
C PRO A 14 24.70 -47.12 -13.55
N PRO A 15 24.25 -48.00 -12.58
CA PRO A 15 23.55 -47.59 -11.38
C PRO A 15 24.21 -48.18 -10.06
N GLU A 16 23.51 -48.00 -8.94
CA GLU A 16 23.54 -48.72 -7.65
C GLU A 16 24.64 -48.37 -6.63
N THR A 17 24.25 -47.92 -5.48
CA THR A 17 24.01 -48.80 -4.33
C THR A 17 23.16 -48.09 -3.26
N ALA A 18 22.17 -48.85 -2.79
CA ALA A 18 21.30 -48.55 -1.67
C ALA A 18 22.00 -48.81 -0.33
N HIS A 19 21.74 -47.98 0.70
CA HIS A 19 21.64 -48.47 2.07
C HIS A 19 20.74 -47.59 2.94
N VAL A 20 19.59 -48.14 3.25
CA VAL A 20 18.98 -48.40 4.56
C VAL A 20 18.60 -47.18 5.42
N ILE A 21 17.29 -47.00 5.46
CA ILE A 21 16.52 -46.27 6.49
C ILE A 21 16.34 -47.19 7.70
N PRO A 22 16.28 -46.70 8.92
CA PRO A 22 15.31 -47.19 9.88
C PRO A 22 14.25 -46.14 10.27
N ARG A 23 13.01 -46.52 10.01
CA ARG A 23 11.80 -45.99 10.65
C ARG A 23 11.91 -46.17 12.18
N PHE A 24 11.52 -45.15 12.95
CA PHE A 24 10.98 -45.37 14.29
C PHE A 24 9.57 -44.82 14.40
N MET A 25 8.75 -45.68 14.98
CA MET A 25 7.30 -45.63 15.13
C MET A 25 6.84 -44.55 16.11
N ALA A 26 5.65 -44.05 15.79
CA ALA A 26 4.76 -43.34 16.71
C ALA A 26 4.17 -44.30 17.73
N HIS A 27 4.04 -43.87 18.96
CA HIS A 27 3.01 -44.37 19.91
C HIS A 27 2.52 -43.23 20.81
N PRO A 28 1.31 -43.36 21.37
CA PRO A 28 0.37 -42.25 21.55
C PRO A 28 0.27 -41.78 23.02
N VAL A 29 -0.40 -40.63 23.14
CA VAL A 29 -0.85 -39.95 24.36
C VAL A 29 -1.72 -40.85 25.24
N PRO A 30 -1.69 -40.74 26.58
CA PRO A 30 -2.89 -40.94 27.37
C PRO A 30 -3.30 -39.69 28.14
N THR A 31 -4.57 -39.36 28.01
CA THR A 31 -5.36 -38.53 28.93
C THR A 31 -5.59 -39.26 30.24
N PRO A 32 -5.72 -38.63 31.39
CA PRO A 32 -6.55 -39.10 32.47
C PRO A 32 -7.76 -38.18 32.73
N ASN A 33 -8.84 -38.88 32.90
CA ASN A 33 -10.16 -38.40 33.30
C ASN A 33 -10.37 -38.59 34.81
N SER A 34 -11.38 -37.85 35.34
CA SER A 34 -12.08 -38.01 36.62
C SER A 34 -11.34 -37.43 37.85
N GLY A 35 -11.90 -36.58 38.63
CA GLY A 35 -13.25 -36.32 39.07
C GLY A 35 -13.15 -36.09 40.59
N ILE A 36 -13.91 -35.11 41.08
CA ILE A 36 -14.54 -35.02 42.41
C ILE A 36 -14.66 -33.56 42.84
N SER A 37 -15.88 -33.07 42.83
CA SER A 37 -16.39 -32.02 43.72
C SER A 37 -16.76 -32.68 45.06
N PRO A 38 -17.03 -32.01 46.18
CA PRO A 38 -17.87 -30.78 46.25
C PRO A 38 -17.58 -29.79 47.45
N THR A 39 -18.39 -28.75 47.41
CA THR A 39 -18.93 -27.97 48.56
C THR A 39 -18.07 -26.97 49.32
N HIS A 40 -18.43 -25.66 49.23
CA HIS A 40 -19.13 -24.89 50.27
C HIS A 40 -19.21 -23.41 49.88
N GLU A 41 -20.42 -22.94 49.66
CA GLU A 41 -20.79 -21.52 49.96
C GLU A 41 -20.91 -21.33 51.48
N PRO A 42 -20.85 -20.05 52.00
CA PRO A 42 -22.00 -19.18 51.89
C PRO A 42 -21.68 -17.64 51.74
N SER A 43 -22.62 -16.95 51.12
CA SER A 43 -22.92 -15.51 51.31
C SER A 43 -23.51 -15.25 52.70
N PRO A 44 -24.03 -14.02 53.09
CA PRO A 44 -24.18 -12.73 52.37
C PRO A 44 -23.95 -11.46 53.25
N HIS A 45 -24.22 -10.28 52.72
CA HIS A 45 -24.69 -9.00 53.28
C HIS A 45 -23.86 -7.85 52.72
N GLY A 46 -24.37 -6.70 52.25
CA GLY A 46 -25.70 -6.16 52.29
C GLY A 46 -25.67 -4.78 51.64
N VAL A 47 -26.57 -4.60 50.74
CA VAL A 47 -27.39 -3.40 50.48
C VAL A 47 -26.96 -2.05 51.09
N ARG A 48 -26.82 -0.99 50.24
CA ARG A 48 -27.71 0.18 50.24
C ARG A 48 -27.49 1.07 49.02
N ARG A 49 -28.62 1.32 48.36
CA ARG A 49 -28.93 2.41 47.40
C ARG A 49 -28.98 3.76 48.12
N SER A 50 -28.67 4.84 47.37
CA SER A 50 -29.52 6.03 47.29
C SER A 50 -29.01 7.03 46.24
N ALA A 51 -29.86 7.38 45.33
CA ALA A 51 -29.87 8.61 44.54
C ALA A 51 -31.00 9.50 45.15
N PRO A 52 -31.33 10.68 44.57
CA PRO A 52 -30.58 11.90 44.25
C PRO A 52 -31.14 13.13 44.94
N LEU A 53 -30.47 14.26 44.92
CA LEU A 53 -31.15 15.56 45.19
C LEU A 53 -30.46 16.69 44.43
N SER A 54 -31.30 17.42 43.74
CA SER A 54 -31.13 18.68 43.05
C SER A 54 -31.11 19.89 43.98
N MET A 55 -30.50 20.98 43.54
CA MET A 55 -30.75 22.43 43.69
C MET A 55 -29.41 23.14 43.77
N GLY A 56 -28.99 24.03 42.91
CA GLY A 56 -29.53 25.32 42.58
C GLY A 56 -28.97 26.42 43.49
N THR A 57 -28.05 27.25 42.96
CA THR A 57 -28.01 28.71 43.12
C THR A 57 -26.72 29.34 42.57
N GLN A 58 -26.91 30.23 41.64
CA GLN A 58 -26.32 31.54 41.28
C GLN A 58 -24.89 31.93 41.68
N CYS A 59 -24.20 32.46 40.67
CA CYS A 59 -23.05 33.32 40.45
C CYS A 59 -22.67 34.30 41.59
N PRO A 60 -21.43 34.99 41.62
CA PRO A 60 -20.88 35.67 40.42
C PRO A 60 -19.34 35.71 40.26
N GLY A 61 -18.93 35.91 39.05
CA GLY A 61 -17.91 36.82 38.55
C GLY A 61 -16.45 36.71 38.99
N ALA A 62 -15.56 36.32 38.03
CA ALA A 62 -14.27 36.98 37.90
C ALA A 62 -13.62 36.63 36.54
N THR A 63 -13.60 37.59 35.66
CA THR A 63 -12.81 37.68 34.44
C THR A 63 -11.32 37.63 34.76
N ARG A 64 -10.56 36.71 34.19
CA ARG A 64 -9.12 36.83 34.05
C ARG A 64 -8.70 36.59 32.59
N ARG A 65 -8.26 37.69 32.00
CA ARG A 65 -7.56 37.76 30.70
C ARG A 65 -6.25 36.95 30.76
N TRP A 66 -6.03 36.05 29.81
CA TRP A 66 -4.69 35.54 29.56
C TRP A 66 -3.98 36.46 28.56
N LYS A 67 -2.88 37.05 28.99
CA LYS A 67 -1.93 37.81 28.20
C LYS A 67 -0.96 36.83 27.52
N ALA A 68 -0.76 37.01 26.23
CA ALA A 68 0.29 36.38 25.47
C ALA A 68 1.67 36.77 25.99
N VAL A 69 2.52 35.79 26.24
CA VAL A 69 3.94 35.98 26.54
C VAL A 69 4.72 35.93 25.23
N ARG A 70 5.26 37.07 24.82
CA ARG A 70 6.27 37.19 23.76
C ARG A 70 7.62 36.75 24.35
N SER A 71 8.28 35.81 23.70
CA SER A 71 9.68 35.46 23.99
C SER A 71 10.60 36.53 23.47
N THR A 72 11.45 37.02 24.36
CA THR A 72 12.49 38.03 24.12
C THR A 72 13.73 37.38 23.52
N ALA A 73 14.15 37.80 22.33
CA ALA A 73 15.44 37.43 21.74
C ALA A 73 16.58 38.22 22.39
N LEU A 74 17.63 37.53 22.76
CA LEU A 74 18.89 38.13 23.24
C LEU A 74 19.62 38.86 22.09
N GLN A 75 19.81 40.13 22.29
CA GLN A 75 20.75 40.95 21.50
C GLN A 75 22.16 40.78 22.05
N THR A 76 23.07 40.37 21.19
CA THR A 76 24.51 40.55 21.42
C THR A 76 24.99 41.83 20.79
N THR A 77 25.60 42.64 21.60
CA THR A 77 26.25 43.90 21.32
C THR A 77 27.39 43.79 20.30
N ARG A 78 27.42 44.66 19.30
CA ARG A 78 28.62 45.06 18.55
C ARG A 78 28.73 46.56 18.55
N SER A 79 29.94 47.01 18.91
CA SER A 79 30.41 48.36 19.02
C SER A 79 30.38 49.11 17.70
N SER A 80 30.00 50.37 17.76
CA SER A 80 29.94 51.38 16.72
C SER A 80 31.27 52.16 16.58
N VAL A 81 31.65 52.43 15.37
CA VAL A 81 32.49 53.58 14.99
C VAL A 81 31.82 54.25 13.79
N PRO A 82 31.71 55.60 13.80
CA PRO A 82 30.90 56.34 12.83
C PRO A 82 31.75 56.90 11.66
N MET A 83 31.12 56.97 10.46
CA MET A 83 31.64 57.86 9.40
C MET A 83 30.48 58.54 8.66
N HIS A 84 30.77 59.84 8.43
CA HIS A 84 29.95 60.95 8.02
C HIS A 84 29.07 60.82 6.78
N THR A 85 27.93 61.44 6.91
CA THR A 85 26.93 61.89 5.93
C THR A 85 27.46 62.87 4.92
N HIS A 86 27.01 62.79 3.66
CA HIS A 86 26.74 63.94 2.81
C HIS A 86 25.45 63.73 1.98
N ILE A 87 24.52 64.66 2.19
CA ILE A 87 23.25 64.85 1.52
C ILE A 87 23.45 65.61 0.20
N LEU A 88 22.81 65.21 -0.87
CA LEU A 88 22.42 66.13 -1.94
C LEU A 88 21.03 65.75 -2.49
N LYS A 89 20.11 66.68 -2.21
CA LYS A 89 18.81 66.80 -2.85
C LYS A 89 18.99 67.51 -4.20
N ALA A 90 18.30 66.97 -5.22
CA ALA A 90 18.03 67.81 -6.43
C ALA A 90 16.56 67.61 -6.82
N SER A 91 15.84 68.67 -6.81
CA SER A 91 14.44 68.87 -7.17
C SER A 91 14.28 68.88 -8.69
N PHE A 92 13.20 68.30 -9.18
CA PHE A 92 12.75 68.33 -10.56
C PHE A 92 11.63 69.36 -10.70
N THR A 93 11.88 70.35 -11.54
CA THR A 93 10.91 71.38 -11.99
C THR A 93 10.52 71.06 -13.46
N MET A 94 9.21 71.01 -13.74
CA MET A 94 8.64 70.96 -15.08
C MET A 94 8.99 72.12 -15.93
N VAL A 95 9.23 71.88 -17.23
CA VAL A 95 8.91 72.86 -18.30
C VAL A 95 8.30 72.15 -19.50
N ARG A 96 7.06 72.51 -19.87
CA ARG A 96 6.38 72.25 -21.13
C ARG A 96 7.07 73.01 -22.25
N ASN A 97 7.25 72.28 -23.38
CA ASN A 97 7.01 72.97 -24.68
C ASN A 97 6.72 71.99 -25.79
N ALA A 98 5.71 72.35 -26.55
CA ALA A 98 5.12 71.54 -27.63
C ALA A 98 5.72 71.94 -29.00
N SER A 99 5.51 71.09 -29.93
CA SER A 99 5.26 71.33 -31.38
C SER A 99 6.35 70.98 -32.38
N ARG A 100 5.88 70.14 -33.31
CA ARG A 100 6.26 69.96 -34.74
C ARG A 100 7.37 68.94 -35.03
N LEU A 101 6.94 67.82 -35.54
CA LEU A 101 7.38 67.29 -36.83
C LEU A 101 6.55 66.04 -37.25
N SER A 102 6.18 66.02 -38.42
CA SER A 102 5.21 65.34 -39.27
C SER A 102 5.53 63.87 -39.64
N PRO A 103 4.74 63.25 -40.52
CA PRO A 103 4.16 61.94 -40.44
C PRO A 103 4.91 60.94 -41.35
N VAL A 104 5.65 60.02 -40.77
CA VAL A 104 6.20 58.85 -41.47
C VAL A 104 5.86 57.53 -40.74
N LEU A 105 4.98 57.58 -39.75
CA LEU A 105 4.70 56.41 -38.91
C LEU A 105 3.28 55.84 -39.15
N ALA A 106 2.73 56.01 -40.36
CA ALA A 106 1.37 55.52 -40.69
C ALA A 106 1.31 54.51 -41.86
N LEU A 107 2.42 53.80 -42.12
CA LEU A 107 2.42 52.77 -43.18
C LEU A 107 3.11 51.45 -42.82
N LEU A 108 3.06 51.02 -41.52
CA LEU A 108 3.59 49.70 -41.07
C LEU A 108 2.62 48.90 -40.18
N THR A 109 1.33 49.13 -40.30
CA THR A 109 0.28 48.34 -39.56
C THR A 109 -0.57 47.46 -40.44
N LEU A 110 -0.04 46.88 -41.52
CA LEU A 110 -0.78 45.94 -42.39
C LEU A 110 0.14 44.83 -42.93
N LEU A 111 1.04 44.34 -42.12
CA LEU A 111 1.67 43.00 -42.34
C LEU A 111 1.54 42.22 -41.05
N GLY A 112 0.76 41.14 -41.13
CA GLY A 112 0.47 40.23 -40.01
C GLY A 112 1.74 39.80 -39.29
N LEU A 113 1.84 40.17 -38.02
CA LEU A 113 2.85 39.61 -37.12
C LEU A 113 2.49 38.17 -36.84
N PRO A 114 3.42 37.22 -36.97
CA PRO A 114 3.16 35.87 -36.53
C PRO A 114 3.02 35.85 -35.00
N SER A 115 2.06 35.02 -34.56
CA SER A 115 1.85 34.61 -33.18
C SER A 115 3.14 34.55 -32.38
N ALA A 116 3.07 35.01 -31.12
CA ALA A 116 4.12 35.09 -30.12
C ALA A 116 5.22 34.03 -30.29
N ALA A 117 6.39 34.49 -30.69
CA ALA A 117 7.61 33.68 -30.65
C ALA A 117 7.80 33.15 -29.21
N GLU A 118 7.88 31.85 -29.07
CA GLU A 118 8.35 31.20 -27.85
C GLU A 118 9.69 31.83 -27.50
N ILE A 119 9.76 32.44 -26.29
CA ILE A 119 10.99 33.08 -25.81
C ILE A 119 11.98 31.96 -25.56
N SER A 120 12.91 31.71 -26.47
CA SER A 120 14.01 30.79 -26.28
C SER A 120 14.82 31.21 -25.06
N PRO A 121 15.20 30.30 -24.13
CA PRO A 121 15.99 30.67 -22.93
C PRO A 121 17.26 31.36 -23.31
N ALA A 122 17.67 32.34 -22.50
CA ALA A 122 18.89 33.12 -22.76
C ALA A 122 20.07 32.15 -23.03
N PRO A 123 20.81 32.29 -24.12
CA PRO A 123 21.82 31.32 -24.58
C PRO A 123 22.86 30.94 -23.51
N ALA A 124 23.22 31.83 -22.63
CA ALA A 124 24.20 31.60 -21.55
C ALA A 124 23.65 30.64 -20.46
N LYS A 125 22.36 30.68 -20.15
CA LYS A 125 21.73 29.79 -19.14
C LYS A 125 21.55 28.37 -19.67
N ALA A 126 21.16 28.21 -20.92
CA ALA A 126 21.02 26.92 -21.58
C ALA A 126 22.36 26.17 -21.74
N ALA A 127 23.51 26.93 -21.77
CA ALA A 127 24.83 26.32 -21.86
C ALA A 127 25.34 25.70 -20.53
N TRP A 128 24.57 25.77 -19.43
CA TRP A 128 24.94 25.14 -18.17
C TRP A 128 25.16 23.62 -18.33
N TRP A 129 26.23 23.12 -17.66
CA TRP A 129 26.68 21.73 -17.86
C TRP A 129 25.62 20.66 -17.70
N ALA A 130 24.70 20.81 -16.76
CA ALA A 130 23.66 19.82 -16.47
C ALA A 130 22.64 19.68 -17.60
N PHE A 131 22.40 20.75 -18.35
CA PHE A 131 21.46 20.76 -19.48
C PHE A 131 22.07 20.27 -20.79
N GLN A 132 23.40 20.00 -20.80
CA GLN A 132 24.07 19.51 -22.00
C GLN A 132 23.99 17.98 -22.11
N PRO A 133 23.96 17.42 -23.32
CA PRO A 133 24.09 15.96 -23.54
C PRO A 133 25.31 15.39 -22.82
N LEU A 134 25.34 14.09 -22.60
CA LEU A 134 26.53 13.37 -22.13
C LEU A 134 27.66 13.57 -23.15
N ARG A 135 28.81 14.01 -22.66
CA ARG A 135 30.01 14.08 -23.49
C ARG A 135 30.70 12.73 -23.50
N PRO A 136 31.23 12.27 -24.66
CA PRO A 136 32.09 11.10 -24.65
C PRO A 136 33.25 11.33 -23.68
N ALA A 137 33.29 10.51 -22.63
CA ALA A 137 34.33 10.61 -21.60
C ALA A 137 35.24 9.39 -21.70
N HIS A 138 36.53 9.64 -21.82
CA HIS A 138 37.55 8.60 -21.86
C HIS A 138 38.42 8.70 -20.61
N PRO A 139 38.73 7.59 -19.93
CA PRO A 139 39.63 7.60 -18.78
C PRO A 139 40.98 8.23 -19.14
N PRO A 140 41.45 9.26 -18.41
CA PRO A 140 42.70 9.96 -18.72
C PRO A 140 43.93 9.06 -18.59
N ALA A 141 45.03 9.42 -19.27
CA ALA A 141 46.32 8.79 -19.05
C ALA A 141 46.86 9.19 -17.68
N VAL A 142 47.43 8.25 -16.93
CA VAL A 142 48.07 8.45 -15.62
C VAL A 142 49.46 7.82 -15.60
N ARG A 143 50.35 8.36 -14.74
CA ARG A 143 51.70 7.88 -14.59
C ARG A 143 51.76 6.54 -13.82
N ASP A 144 51.10 6.49 -12.66
CA ASP A 144 51.06 5.29 -11.84
C ASP A 144 49.89 4.36 -12.26
N THR A 145 50.15 3.52 -13.25
CA THR A 145 49.16 2.52 -13.68
C THR A 145 49.04 1.33 -12.73
N SER A 146 49.97 1.18 -11.77
CA SER A 146 49.98 0.05 -10.81
C SER A 146 48.87 0.23 -9.73
N TRP A 147 48.51 1.48 -9.39
CA TRP A 147 47.41 1.77 -8.46
C TRP A 147 46.03 1.58 -9.09
N VAL A 148 45.94 1.70 -10.43
CA VAL A 148 44.67 1.63 -11.15
C VAL A 148 44.10 0.21 -11.18
N ARG A 149 42.85 0.05 -10.74
CA ARG A 149 42.10 -1.23 -10.78
C ARG A 149 41.04 -1.25 -11.86
N ASN A 150 40.38 -0.09 -12.04
CA ASN A 150 39.39 0.11 -13.08
C ASN A 150 39.39 1.58 -13.59
N PRO A 151 38.59 1.91 -14.62
CA PRO A 151 38.58 3.27 -15.20
C PRO A 151 38.31 4.41 -14.22
N ILE A 152 37.54 4.22 -13.15
CA ILE A 152 37.24 5.24 -12.12
C ILE A 152 38.53 5.81 -11.56
N ASP A 153 39.49 4.93 -11.28
CA ASP A 153 40.74 5.31 -10.62
C ASP A 153 41.59 6.30 -11.45
N ARG A 154 41.49 6.21 -12.77
CA ARG A 154 42.20 7.15 -13.65
C ARG A 154 41.68 8.59 -13.52
N PHE A 155 40.37 8.74 -13.41
CA PHE A 155 39.75 10.06 -13.22
C PHE A 155 40.09 10.67 -11.87
N ILE A 156 40.30 9.85 -10.84
CA ILE A 156 40.68 10.32 -9.50
C ILE A 156 42.20 10.55 -9.40
N LEU A 157 42.99 9.67 -10.01
CA LEU A 157 44.45 9.75 -9.92
C LEU A 157 45.04 10.92 -10.74
N ALA A 158 44.48 11.21 -11.92
CA ALA A 158 45.01 12.25 -12.78
C ALA A 158 45.13 13.64 -12.10
N PRO A 159 44.08 14.17 -11.43
CA PRO A 159 44.19 15.44 -10.68
C PRO A 159 45.11 15.32 -9.46
N LEU A 160 45.22 14.16 -8.79
CA LEU A 160 46.19 13.97 -7.70
C LEU A 160 47.63 14.05 -8.23
N GLU A 161 47.93 13.39 -9.33
CA GLU A 161 49.24 13.45 -9.98
C GLU A 161 49.58 14.85 -10.46
N ALA A 162 48.60 15.60 -10.98
CA ALA A 162 48.79 17.00 -11.36
C ALA A 162 49.14 17.89 -10.16
N ALA A 163 48.62 17.55 -8.97
CA ALA A 163 48.91 18.21 -7.71
C ALA A 163 50.15 17.65 -7.00
N ASN A 164 50.89 16.69 -7.59
CA ASN A 164 51.99 15.95 -6.99
C ASN A 164 51.64 15.26 -5.65
N LEU A 165 50.42 14.74 -5.56
CA LEU A 165 49.91 14.02 -4.40
C LEU A 165 49.76 12.53 -4.75
N ALA A 166 50.25 11.65 -3.85
CA ALA A 166 49.97 10.23 -3.94
C ALA A 166 48.59 9.93 -3.33
N PRO A 167 47.83 8.94 -3.90
CA PRO A 167 46.66 8.45 -3.23
C PRO A 167 47.02 7.74 -1.93
N ALA A 168 46.05 7.62 -1.00
CA ALA A 168 46.23 6.87 0.22
C ALA A 168 46.44 5.36 -0.08
N PRO A 169 47.11 4.61 0.81
CA PRO A 169 47.29 3.17 0.67
C PRO A 169 45.97 2.43 0.76
N GLN A 170 45.97 1.17 0.35
CA GLN A 170 44.81 0.29 0.47
C GLN A 170 44.51 -0.03 1.94
N ALA A 171 43.22 -0.03 2.29
CA ALA A 171 42.73 -0.49 3.58
C ALA A 171 42.87 -2.02 3.71
N ASP A 172 42.98 -2.50 4.94
CA ASP A 172 43.00 -3.91 5.27
C ASP A 172 41.65 -4.62 4.94
N ARG A 173 41.70 -5.96 4.90
CA ARG A 173 40.51 -6.77 4.59
C ARG A 173 39.37 -6.58 5.59
N ARG A 174 39.70 -6.38 6.88
CA ARG A 174 38.72 -6.13 7.93
C ARG A 174 37.94 -4.83 7.66
N THR A 175 38.65 -3.74 7.42
CA THR A 175 38.06 -2.45 7.11
C THR A 175 37.20 -2.53 5.86
N LEU A 176 37.70 -3.20 4.81
CA LEU A 176 36.97 -3.35 3.55
C LEU A 176 35.66 -4.12 3.72
N ILE A 177 35.65 -5.29 4.38
CA ILE A 177 34.43 -6.08 4.54
C ILE A 177 33.39 -5.34 5.40
N ARG A 178 33.84 -4.66 6.50
CA ARG A 178 32.95 -3.89 7.36
C ARG A 178 32.32 -2.73 6.58
N ARG A 179 33.12 -1.96 5.83
CA ARG A 179 32.67 -0.86 4.98
C ARG A 179 31.63 -1.32 3.96
N ALA A 180 31.94 -2.35 3.16
CA ALA A 180 31.04 -2.83 2.13
C ALA A 180 29.75 -3.43 2.70
N SER A 181 29.82 -4.14 3.84
CA SER A 181 28.62 -4.70 4.47
C SER A 181 27.66 -3.63 4.95
N PHE A 182 28.16 -2.55 5.59
CA PHE A 182 27.30 -1.42 5.95
C PHE A 182 26.80 -0.63 4.75
N ASP A 183 27.60 -0.44 3.72
CA ASP A 183 27.22 0.30 2.53
C ASP A 183 26.11 -0.43 1.74
N LEU A 184 26.30 -1.73 1.52
CA LEU A 184 25.38 -2.50 0.69
C LEU A 184 24.20 -3.08 1.47
N LEU A 185 24.39 -3.48 2.74
CA LEU A 185 23.35 -4.17 3.50
C LEU A 185 22.83 -3.35 4.69
N GLY A 186 23.57 -2.32 5.16
CA GLY A 186 23.24 -1.59 6.38
C GLY A 186 23.40 -2.44 7.65
N LEU A 187 24.16 -3.55 7.57
CA LEU A 187 24.44 -4.51 8.64
C LEU A 187 25.94 -4.78 8.69
N PRO A 188 26.52 -5.13 9.86
CA PRO A 188 27.90 -5.58 9.94
C PRO A 188 28.05 -6.98 9.32
N PRO A 189 29.25 -7.39 8.92
CA PRO A 189 29.52 -8.77 8.53
C PRO A 189 29.35 -9.70 9.74
N THR A 190 29.01 -10.97 9.48
CA THR A 190 29.11 -11.99 10.53
C THR A 190 30.59 -12.30 10.82
N ALA A 191 30.90 -12.78 12.05
CA ALA A 191 32.26 -13.21 12.41
C ALA A 191 32.79 -14.27 11.43
N SER A 192 31.94 -15.19 10.97
CA SER A 192 32.31 -16.20 9.98
C SER A 192 32.63 -15.60 8.59
N ALA A 193 31.82 -14.66 8.14
CA ALA A 193 32.07 -13.98 6.85
C ALA A 193 33.40 -13.20 6.89
N TRP A 194 33.67 -12.51 8.01
CA TRP A 194 34.96 -11.84 8.21
C TRP A 194 36.11 -12.84 8.19
N THR A 195 36.05 -13.92 9.00
CA THR A 195 37.12 -14.93 9.06
C THR A 195 37.38 -15.57 7.70
N THR A 196 36.30 -15.89 6.96
CA THR A 196 36.40 -16.45 5.61
C THR A 196 37.08 -15.50 4.65
N PHE A 197 36.75 -14.21 4.67
CA PHE A 197 37.36 -13.21 3.81
C PHE A 197 38.82 -12.91 4.22
N GLU A 198 39.10 -12.83 5.51
CA GLU A 198 40.45 -12.55 6.03
C GLU A 198 41.45 -13.68 5.70
N GLN A 199 40.99 -14.93 5.78
CA GLN A 199 41.80 -16.12 5.51
C GLN A 199 41.78 -16.63 4.07
N ASP A 200 41.03 -15.95 3.18
CA ASP A 200 40.92 -16.33 1.76
C ASP A 200 42.33 -16.31 1.12
N PRO A 201 42.85 -17.46 0.63
CA PRO A 201 44.21 -17.55 0.06
C PRO A 201 44.35 -16.84 -1.30
N ALA A 202 43.23 -16.48 -1.96
CA ALA A 202 43.28 -15.77 -3.22
C ALA A 202 43.81 -14.35 -3.06
N PRO A 203 44.39 -13.76 -4.13
CA PRO A 203 44.71 -12.34 -4.15
C PRO A 203 43.54 -11.47 -3.67
N THR A 204 43.81 -10.45 -2.88
CA THR A 204 42.76 -9.57 -2.29
C THR A 204 41.77 -9.07 -3.34
N ARG A 205 42.21 -8.76 -4.55
CA ARG A 205 41.32 -8.32 -5.65
C ARG A 205 40.26 -9.35 -6.04
N GLU A 206 40.63 -10.63 -6.08
CA GLU A 206 39.68 -11.70 -6.45
C GLU A 206 38.74 -12.04 -5.29
N ALA A 207 39.29 -12.16 -4.07
CA ALA A 207 38.47 -12.36 -2.86
C ALA A 207 37.46 -11.22 -2.67
N TRP A 208 37.89 -9.97 -2.91
CA TRP A 208 37.05 -8.79 -2.83
C TRP A 208 35.91 -8.80 -3.86
N ARG A 209 36.19 -9.14 -5.12
CA ARG A 209 35.15 -9.24 -6.15
C ARG A 209 34.08 -10.28 -5.79
N ARG A 210 34.49 -11.45 -5.29
CA ARG A 210 33.53 -12.47 -4.81
C ARG A 210 32.66 -11.96 -3.68
N LEU A 211 33.27 -11.30 -2.70
CA LEU A 211 32.55 -10.70 -1.56
C LEU A 211 31.54 -9.65 -2.05
N VAL A 212 31.93 -8.71 -2.89
CA VAL A 212 31.04 -7.66 -3.41
C VAL A 212 29.87 -8.29 -4.18
N THR A 213 30.14 -9.28 -5.04
CA THR A 213 29.09 -10.00 -5.76
C THR A 213 28.09 -10.67 -4.80
N GLN A 214 28.58 -11.33 -3.75
CA GLN A 214 27.73 -11.97 -2.74
C GLN A 214 26.86 -10.94 -1.98
N LEU A 215 27.43 -9.81 -1.58
CA LEU A 215 26.69 -8.75 -0.89
C LEU A 215 25.59 -8.14 -1.78
N LEU A 216 25.85 -7.92 -3.08
CA LEU A 216 24.88 -7.42 -4.04
C LEU A 216 23.71 -8.39 -4.34
N GLN A 217 23.92 -9.70 -4.10
CA GLN A 217 22.89 -10.73 -4.25
C GLN A 217 22.05 -10.90 -2.97
N SER A 218 22.46 -10.31 -1.85
CA SER A 218 21.71 -10.38 -0.60
C SER A 218 20.37 -9.65 -0.68
N PRO A 219 19.27 -10.22 -0.15
CA PRO A 219 17.98 -9.52 -0.10
C PRO A 219 18.01 -8.25 0.77
N HIS A 220 18.97 -8.15 1.69
CA HIS A 220 19.19 -6.96 2.52
C HIS A 220 19.75 -5.77 1.75
N TYR A 221 20.25 -5.97 0.53
CA TYR A 221 20.64 -4.87 -0.37
C TYR A 221 19.45 -3.96 -0.67
N GLY A 222 18.30 -4.53 -1.07
CA GLY A 222 17.11 -3.75 -1.35
C GLY A 222 16.60 -3.01 -0.12
N GLU A 223 16.63 -3.59 1.08
CA GLU A 223 16.23 -2.91 2.32
C GLU A 223 17.12 -1.69 2.61
N ARG A 224 18.44 -1.82 2.43
CA ARG A 224 19.39 -0.72 2.63
C ARG A 224 19.18 0.40 1.63
N TRP A 225 19.15 0.07 0.34
CA TRP A 225 19.11 1.06 -0.73
C TRP A 225 17.72 1.66 -0.92
N ALA A 226 16.64 0.92 -0.58
CA ALA A 226 15.30 1.48 -0.49
C ALA A 226 15.20 2.61 0.53
N ARG A 227 15.90 2.54 1.68
CA ARG A 227 15.87 3.63 2.66
C ARG A 227 16.35 4.96 2.04
N HIS A 228 17.43 4.91 1.26
CA HIS A 228 17.94 6.09 0.58
C HIS A 228 16.94 6.67 -0.43
N TRP A 229 16.26 5.80 -1.19
CA TRP A 229 15.23 6.27 -2.13
C TRP A 229 13.98 6.81 -1.42
N LEU A 230 13.55 6.19 -0.33
CA LEU A 230 12.37 6.60 0.42
C LEU A 230 12.53 7.98 1.08
N ASP A 231 13.75 8.38 1.45
CA ASP A 231 14.05 9.74 1.92
C ASP A 231 13.85 10.77 0.79
N VAL A 232 14.34 10.46 -0.40
CA VAL A 232 14.19 11.29 -1.59
C VAL A 232 12.72 11.37 -2.02
N ALA A 233 11.98 10.26 -1.89
CA ALA A 233 10.55 10.17 -2.18
C ALA A 233 9.64 10.76 -1.10
N ARG A 234 10.17 11.32 0.00
CA ARG A 234 9.41 11.84 1.17
C ARG A 234 8.36 10.85 1.70
N PHE A 235 8.71 9.56 1.69
CA PHE A 235 7.78 8.47 2.05
C PHE A 235 7.29 8.58 3.48
N ALA A 236 5.98 8.48 3.66
CA ALA A 236 5.33 8.27 4.96
C ALA A 236 4.01 7.52 4.81
N GLU A 237 3.59 6.90 5.91
CA GLU A 237 2.35 6.13 6.04
C GLU A 237 1.27 6.94 6.76
N SER A 238 1.36 8.28 6.67
CA SER A 238 0.37 9.23 7.22
C SER A 238 0.21 10.45 6.32
N SER A 239 -0.86 11.21 6.57
CA SER A 239 -1.29 12.32 5.70
C SER A 239 -0.56 13.64 5.99
N GLY A 240 -0.05 13.83 7.19
CA GLY A 240 0.43 15.14 7.66
C GLY A 240 -0.71 16.09 8.02
N PHE A 241 -0.39 17.37 8.19
CA PHE A 241 -1.29 18.42 8.66
C PHE A 241 -1.89 18.13 10.04
N GLU A 242 -3.00 18.81 10.39
CA GLU A 242 -3.54 18.86 11.75
C GLU A 242 -3.95 17.49 12.30
N HIS A 243 -4.51 16.62 11.48
CA HIS A 243 -5.03 15.33 11.91
C HIS A 243 -4.11 14.16 11.65
N ASP A 244 -3.16 14.30 10.75
CA ASP A 244 -2.17 13.29 10.36
C ASP A 244 -2.72 11.85 10.32
N TYR A 245 -3.86 11.66 9.64
CA TYR A 245 -4.50 10.35 9.52
C TYR A 245 -3.56 9.32 8.88
N ASP A 246 -3.62 8.10 9.40
CA ASP A 246 -2.84 6.97 8.90
C ASP A 246 -3.23 6.60 7.46
N ARG A 247 -2.24 6.12 6.71
CA ARG A 247 -2.38 5.53 5.36
C ARG A 247 -1.93 4.07 5.43
N PRO A 248 -2.78 3.16 5.95
CA PRO A 248 -2.36 1.80 6.30
C PRO A 248 -1.94 0.95 5.10
N SER A 249 -2.31 1.35 3.88
CA SER A 249 -1.97 0.69 2.61
C SER A 249 -0.77 1.33 1.88
N ALA A 250 -0.15 2.38 2.44
CA ALA A 250 0.98 3.08 1.80
C ALA A 250 2.30 2.29 1.83
N TYR A 251 2.48 1.36 2.77
CA TYR A 251 3.70 0.55 2.90
C TYR A 251 4.02 -0.28 1.64
N HIS A 252 3.04 -0.53 0.79
CA HIS A 252 3.24 -1.26 -0.46
C HIS A 252 4.21 -0.55 -1.41
N PHE A 253 4.25 0.79 -1.40
CA PHE A 253 5.26 1.52 -2.17
C PHE A 253 6.69 1.25 -1.64
N ARG A 254 6.90 1.22 -0.32
CA ARG A 254 8.19 0.81 0.27
C ARG A 254 8.55 -0.60 -0.19
N ASP A 255 7.61 -1.54 -0.13
CA ASP A 255 7.82 -2.93 -0.50
C ASP A 255 8.12 -3.07 -2.01
N PHE A 256 7.48 -2.25 -2.88
CA PHE A 256 7.87 -2.14 -4.29
C PHE A 256 9.33 -1.71 -4.44
N VAL A 257 9.74 -0.63 -3.75
CA VAL A 257 11.12 -0.11 -3.86
C VAL A 257 12.14 -1.17 -3.46
N ILE A 258 11.90 -1.89 -2.37
CA ILE A 258 12.78 -2.98 -1.91
C ILE A 258 12.89 -4.08 -2.97
N ARG A 259 11.76 -4.55 -3.53
CA ARG A 259 11.74 -5.59 -4.58
C ARG A 259 12.45 -5.14 -5.84
N ALA A 260 12.11 -3.97 -6.36
CA ALA A 260 12.70 -3.43 -7.58
C ALA A 260 14.23 -3.33 -7.51
N LEU A 261 14.78 -2.90 -6.36
CA LEU A 261 16.22 -2.83 -6.14
C LEU A 261 16.85 -4.22 -5.99
N ASN A 262 16.22 -5.16 -5.29
CA ASN A 262 16.72 -6.53 -5.17
C ASN A 262 16.76 -7.25 -6.53
N ASP A 263 15.75 -7.02 -7.37
CA ASP A 263 15.65 -7.61 -8.72
C ASP A 263 16.52 -6.87 -9.75
N ASP A 264 17.24 -5.82 -9.33
CA ASP A 264 18.04 -4.94 -10.19
C ASP A 264 17.22 -4.43 -11.38
N MET A 265 15.98 -3.98 -11.09
CA MET A 265 15.09 -3.39 -12.10
C MET A 265 15.81 -2.25 -12.81
N PRO A 266 15.79 -2.19 -14.16
CA PRO A 266 16.36 -1.06 -14.89
C PRO A 266 15.84 0.27 -14.35
N TYR A 267 16.74 1.22 -14.06
CA TYR A 267 16.35 2.45 -13.37
C TYR A 267 15.39 3.33 -14.20
N ASP A 268 15.48 3.27 -15.53
CA ASP A 268 14.50 3.92 -16.40
C ASP A 268 13.10 3.31 -16.26
N GLN A 269 12.99 1.97 -16.13
CA GLN A 269 11.73 1.29 -15.85
C GLN A 269 11.23 1.61 -14.43
N PHE A 270 12.12 1.67 -13.44
CA PHE A 270 11.81 2.07 -12.07
C PHE A 270 11.20 3.48 -12.01
N VAL A 271 11.72 4.42 -12.80
CA VAL A 271 11.18 5.78 -12.96
C VAL A 271 9.83 5.76 -13.68
N ARG A 272 9.74 5.05 -14.82
CA ARG A 272 8.49 4.93 -15.59
C ARG A 272 7.34 4.40 -14.75
N TRP A 273 7.59 3.38 -13.94
CA TRP A 273 6.54 2.79 -13.12
C TRP A 273 6.10 3.70 -11.96
N GLN A 274 7.01 4.44 -11.37
CA GLN A 274 6.66 5.40 -10.32
C GLN A 274 5.82 6.57 -10.84
N LEU A 275 6.01 6.97 -12.08
CA LEU A 275 5.24 8.04 -12.70
C LEU A 275 3.93 7.57 -13.32
N ALA A 276 3.92 6.41 -13.95
CA ALA A 276 2.84 5.94 -14.81
C ALA A 276 2.70 4.40 -14.84
N GLY A 277 2.92 3.71 -13.73
CA GLY A 277 2.85 2.24 -13.67
C GLY A 277 1.52 1.68 -14.18
N ASP A 278 0.42 2.32 -13.82
CA ASP A 278 -0.93 1.99 -14.30
C ASP A 278 -1.14 2.23 -15.81
N GLU A 279 -0.34 3.11 -16.45
CA GLU A 279 -0.41 3.36 -17.88
C GLU A 279 0.56 2.46 -18.69
N PHE A 280 1.66 1.99 -18.08
CA PHE A 280 2.62 1.07 -18.73
C PHE A 280 2.24 -0.40 -18.56
N ALA A 281 1.77 -0.78 -17.36
CA ALA A 281 1.47 -2.15 -17.00
C ALA A 281 0.26 -2.20 -16.03
N PRO A 282 -0.97 -1.92 -16.53
CA PRO A 282 -2.18 -1.79 -15.70
C PRO A 282 -2.55 -3.05 -14.93
N ASP A 283 -2.13 -4.22 -15.41
CA ASP A 283 -2.42 -5.53 -14.81
C ASP A 283 -1.28 -6.05 -13.91
N ASP A 284 -0.19 -5.29 -13.79
CA ASP A 284 0.95 -5.67 -12.94
C ASP A 284 0.85 -5.00 -11.57
N PRO A 285 0.65 -5.77 -10.48
CA PRO A 285 0.50 -5.20 -9.14
C PRO A 285 1.74 -4.43 -8.68
N LEU A 286 2.96 -4.79 -9.10
CA LEU A 286 4.16 -4.05 -8.76
C LEU A 286 4.21 -2.68 -9.45
N ALA A 287 3.77 -2.61 -10.71
CA ALA A 287 3.66 -1.34 -11.43
C ALA A 287 2.62 -0.40 -10.80
N LEU A 288 1.51 -0.96 -10.31
CA LEU A 288 0.50 -0.20 -9.57
C LEU A 288 1.02 0.29 -8.22
N MET A 289 1.72 -0.57 -7.45
CA MET A 289 2.37 -0.20 -6.18
C MET A 289 3.40 0.93 -6.36
N ALA A 290 4.11 0.95 -7.49
CA ALA A 290 5.11 1.97 -7.80
C ALA A 290 4.54 3.38 -7.84
N THR A 291 3.29 3.55 -8.29
CA THR A 291 2.61 4.86 -8.37
C THR A 291 2.42 5.52 -7.00
N GLY A 292 2.61 4.78 -5.91
CA GLY A 292 2.65 5.30 -4.55
C GLY A 292 3.68 6.43 -4.34
N PHE A 293 4.71 6.55 -5.20
CA PHE A 293 5.64 7.67 -5.23
C PHE A 293 4.92 9.03 -5.33
N LEU A 294 3.99 9.16 -6.27
CA LEU A 294 3.21 10.37 -6.46
C LEU A 294 2.28 10.65 -5.27
N GLY A 295 1.79 9.59 -4.63
CA GLY A 295 0.89 9.66 -3.48
C GLY A 295 1.56 9.88 -2.12
N ALA A 296 2.90 9.79 -2.03
CA ALA A 296 3.64 9.79 -0.76
C ALA A 296 3.66 11.13 -0.02
N GLY A 297 3.41 12.25 -0.70
CA GLY A 297 3.45 13.59 -0.13
C GLY A 297 2.36 13.86 0.92
N VAL A 298 2.51 15.01 1.60
CA VAL A 298 1.51 15.53 2.54
C VAL A 298 0.19 15.85 1.82
N PHE A 299 -0.92 15.71 2.52
CA PHE A 299 -2.23 16.08 1.99
C PHE A 299 -3.20 16.39 3.13
N PRO A 300 -3.83 17.57 3.16
CA PRO A 300 -4.82 17.91 4.17
C PRO A 300 -6.05 17.02 4.05
N THR A 301 -6.59 16.62 5.17
CA THR A 301 -7.74 15.70 5.24
C THR A 301 -9.05 16.41 5.57
N GLN A 302 -8.99 17.64 6.04
CA GLN A 302 -10.14 18.53 6.20
C GLN A 302 -9.97 19.71 5.24
N ILE A 303 -10.81 19.73 4.20
CA ILE A 303 -10.75 20.72 3.13
C ILE A 303 -12.14 21.34 3.00
N THR A 304 -12.25 22.65 3.13
CA THR A 304 -13.49 23.38 2.84
C THR A 304 -13.68 23.50 1.32
N ALA A 305 -14.92 23.72 0.89
CA ALA A 305 -15.26 23.85 -0.53
C ALA A 305 -14.43 24.95 -1.25
N ASN A 306 -14.07 26.02 -0.52
CA ASN A 306 -13.27 27.12 -1.07
C ASN A 306 -11.78 26.78 -1.20
N GLU A 307 -11.29 25.75 -0.53
CA GLU A 307 -9.88 25.35 -0.54
C GLU A 307 -9.58 24.19 -1.50
N VAL A 308 -10.61 23.53 -2.02
CA VAL A 308 -10.46 22.32 -2.84
C VAL A 308 -9.53 22.56 -4.02
N GLU A 309 -9.74 23.62 -4.78
CA GLU A 309 -8.94 23.91 -5.97
C GLU A 309 -7.48 24.23 -5.59
N ARG A 310 -7.27 25.07 -4.57
CA ARG A 310 -5.92 25.39 -4.06
C ARG A 310 -5.20 24.13 -3.62
N THR A 311 -5.84 23.31 -2.81
CA THR A 311 -5.28 22.04 -2.31
C THR A 311 -4.93 21.11 -3.47
N ARG A 312 -5.75 21.10 -4.54
CA ARG A 312 -5.46 20.30 -5.73
C ARG A 312 -4.20 20.80 -6.44
N TYR A 313 -4.03 22.12 -6.61
CA TYR A 313 -2.80 22.68 -7.17
C TYR A 313 -1.57 22.40 -6.28
N ASP A 314 -1.72 22.46 -4.96
CA ASP A 314 -0.63 22.14 -4.01
C ASP A 314 -0.25 20.64 -4.09
N ALA A 315 -1.22 19.73 -4.27
CA ALA A 315 -0.96 18.31 -4.48
C ALA A 315 -0.24 18.03 -5.81
N MET A 316 -0.63 18.70 -6.90
CA MET A 316 0.04 18.55 -8.20
C MET A 316 1.46 19.16 -8.15
N ASP A 317 1.64 20.29 -7.45
CA ASP A 317 2.95 20.92 -7.24
C ASP A 317 3.89 19.99 -6.48
N ASP A 318 3.41 19.33 -5.40
CA ASP A 318 4.19 18.35 -4.65
C ASP A 318 4.62 17.16 -5.54
N MET A 319 3.73 16.64 -6.41
CA MET A 319 4.07 15.59 -7.37
C MET A 319 5.16 16.05 -8.35
N LEU A 320 4.99 17.25 -8.93
CA LEU A 320 5.92 17.81 -9.91
C LEU A 320 7.26 18.18 -9.28
N ALA A 321 7.26 18.92 -8.16
CA ALA A 321 8.47 19.37 -7.48
C ALA A 321 9.30 18.18 -6.99
N THR A 322 8.65 17.15 -6.44
CA THR A 322 9.36 15.95 -6.01
C THR A 322 9.91 15.15 -7.20
N THR A 323 9.15 15.02 -8.29
CA THR A 323 9.65 14.39 -9.53
C THR A 323 10.88 15.13 -10.05
N GLY A 324 10.84 16.47 -10.11
CA GLY A 324 11.96 17.30 -10.53
C GLY A 324 13.20 17.13 -9.65
N THR A 325 13.08 17.22 -8.33
CA THR A 325 14.21 17.10 -7.41
C THR A 325 14.73 15.67 -7.28
N ALA A 326 13.84 14.68 -7.19
CA ALA A 326 14.22 13.29 -6.99
C ALA A 326 14.92 12.69 -8.21
N MET A 327 14.40 12.97 -9.40
CA MET A 327 14.78 12.29 -10.64
C MET A 327 15.69 13.14 -11.53
N LEU A 328 15.48 14.45 -11.58
CA LEU A 328 16.25 15.36 -12.43
C LEU A 328 17.21 16.29 -11.65
N GLY A 329 17.13 16.32 -10.32
CA GLY A 329 17.91 17.27 -9.52
C GLY A 329 17.59 18.72 -9.89
N LEU A 330 16.34 19.07 -10.15
CA LEU A 330 15.91 20.42 -10.54
C LEU A 330 14.84 20.96 -9.59
N THR A 331 14.99 22.23 -9.18
CA THR A 331 14.06 22.92 -8.28
C THR A 331 12.88 23.55 -9.04
N ILE A 332 12.15 22.73 -9.82
CA ILE A 332 11.10 23.16 -10.76
C ILE A 332 9.99 23.96 -10.06
N GLY A 333 9.64 23.63 -8.82
CA GLY A 333 8.60 24.30 -8.03
C GLY A 333 8.82 25.82 -7.86
N CYS A 334 10.05 26.31 -7.96
CA CYS A 334 10.33 27.74 -7.92
C CYS A 334 9.66 28.52 -9.06
N ALA A 335 9.37 27.85 -10.18
CA ALA A 335 8.72 28.46 -11.34
C ALA A 335 7.18 28.58 -11.23
N ARG A 336 6.58 28.18 -10.11
CA ARG A 336 5.12 28.27 -9.86
C ARG A 336 4.60 29.71 -9.88
N CYS A 337 5.36 30.66 -9.33
CA CYS A 337 4.90 32.04 -9.15
C CYS A 337 5.51 33.05 -10.15
N HIS A 338 6.72 32.77 -10.65
CA HIS A 338 7.47 33.59 -11.59
C HIS A 338 8.48 32.71 -12.31
N ASP A 339 9.02 33.12 -13.43
CA ASP A 339 10.09 32.38 -14.10
C ASP A 339 11.22 32.07 -13.14
N HIS A 340 11.79 30.87 -13.23
CA HIS A 340 12.83 30.41 -12.31
C HIS A 340 14.01 31.43 -12.34
N LYS A 341 14.43 31.90 -11.14
CA LYS A 341 15.40 33.00 -11.01
C LYS A 341 16.71 32.70 -11.75
N SER A 342 17.19 31.48 -11.63
CA SER A 342 18.51 31.09 -12.15
C SER A 342 18.41 30.20 -13.37
N ASP A 343 17.60 29.15 -13.31
CA ASP A 343 17.48 28.15 -14.37
C ASP A 343 16.60 28.64 -15.53
N PRO A 344 16.80 28.14 -16.75
CA PRO A 344 15.98 28.51 -17.90
C PRO A 344 14.66 27.73 -17.90
N ILE A 345 13.87 27.92 -16.86
CA ILE A 345 12.54 27.31 -16.65
C ILE A 345 11.53 28.43 -16.48
N SER A 346 10.63 28.56 -17.42
CA SER A 346 9.57 29.56 -17.36
C SER A 346 8.39 29.10 -16.51
N THR A 347 7.60 30.03 -15.98
CA THR A 347 6.32 29.78 -15.34
C THR A 347 5.38 29.04 -16.29
N GLN A 348 5.43 29.33 -17.58
CA GLN A 348 4.64 28.68 -18.60
C GLN A 348 4.97 27.18 -18.71
N GLU A 349 6.26 26.82 -18.73
CA GLU A 349 6.71 25.43 -18.76
C GLU A 349 6.35 24.69 -17.46
N TYR A 350 6.44 25.37 -16.32
CA TYR A 350 5.98 24.81 -15.04
C TYR A 350 4.50 24.35 -15.12
N TYR A 351 3.59 25.22 -15.57
CA TYR A 351 2.15 24.84 -15.66
C TYR A 351 1.88 23.80 -16.75
N ARG A 352 2.65 23.78 -17.82
CA ARG A 352 2.58 22.73 -18.84
C ARG A 352 3.02 21.37 -18.28
N LEU A 353 4.08 21.32 -17.48
CA LEU A 353 4.48 20.11 -16.76
C LEU A 353 3.44 19.72 -15.71
N LEU A 354 2.91 20.71 -14.96
CA LEU A 354 1.88 20.48 -13.94
C LEU A 354 0.62 19.85 -14.53
N ALA A 355 0.26 20.22 -15.77
CA ALA A 355 -0.88 19.67 -16.49
C ALA A 355 -0.78 18.15 -16.71
N THR A 356 0.38 17.54 -16.57
CA THR A 356 0.58 16.10 -16.56
C THR A 356 -0.26 15.42 -15.48
N PHE A 357 -0.40 16.05 -14.31
CA PHE A 357 -1.04 15.46 -13.12
C PHE A 357 -2.49 15.90 -12.93
N THR A 358 -3.09 16.59 -13.91
CA THR A 358 -4.45 17.18 -13.80
C THR A 358 -5.51 16.21 -13.29
N THR A 359 -5.51 14.99 -13.78
CA THR A 359 -6.51 13.94 -13.45
C THR A 359 -5.95 12.83 -12.56
N THR A 360 -4.70 12.96 -12.12
CA THR A 360 -4.03 11.97 -11.24
C THR A 360 -4.50 12.14 -9.80
N THR A 361 -5.04 11.11 -9.19
CA THR A 361 -5.57 11.15 -7.82
C THR A 361 -5.09 9.94 -7.01
N ARG A 362 -5.07 10.09 -5.67
CA ARG A 362 -4.84 8.98 -4.76
C ARG A 362 -6.05 8.06 -4.76
N SER A 363 -5.84 6.78 -4.92
CA SER A 363 -6.88 5.73 -4.93
C SER A 363 -6.41 4.53 -4.13
N GLU A 364 -7.34 3.79 -3.54
CA GLU A 364 -7.05 2.46 -2.97
C GLU A 364 -7.65 1.40 -3.88
N LEU A 365 -6.80 0.50 -4.35
CA LEU A 365 -7.18 -0.62 -5.22
C LEU A 365 -7.04 -1.93 -4.46
N ASP A 366 -8.00 -2.83 -4.66
CA ASP A 366 -7.90 -4.20 -4.17
C ASP A 366 -7.10 -5.02 -5.19
N LEU A 367 -5.85 -5.34 -4.88
CA LEU A 367 -4.92 -6.04 -5.77
C LEU A 367 -4.57 -7.43 -5.24
N ASP A 368 -4.49 -8.40 -6.15
CA ASP A 368 -3.81 -9.68 -5.90
C ASP A 368 -2.31 -9.47 -6.13
N LEU A 369 -1.53 -9.56 -5.07
CA LEU A 369 -0.07 -9.32 -5.14
C LEU A 369 0.72 -10.52 -5.67
N ASP A 370 0.07 -11.69 -5.83
CA ASP A 370 0.65 -12.89 -6.46
C ASP A 370 -0.35 -13.53 -7.44
N PRO A 371 -0.66 -12.83 -8.53
CA PRO A 371 -1.67 -13.31 -9.49
C PRO A 371 -1.25 -14.61 -10.20
N ALA A 372 0.00 -15.01 -10.14
CA ALA A 372 0.46 -16.27 -10.70
C ALA A 372 -0.06 -17.47 -9.92
N VAL A 373 -0.15 -17.36 -8.59
CA VAL A 373 -0.75 -18.38 -7.73
C VAL A 373 -2.23 -18.55 -8.07
N PHE A 374 -2.99 -17.45 -8.06
CA PHE A 374 -4.40 -17.48 -8.40
C PHE A 374 -4.67 -18.06 -9.81
N ARG A 375 -3.91 -17.63 -10.83
CA ARG A 375 -4.04 -18.16 -12.21
C ARG A 375 -3.82 -19.66 -12.26
N ARG A 376 -2.82 -20.20 -11.54
CA ARG A 376 -2.54 -21.63 -11.47
C ARG A 376 -3.67 -22.39 -10.77
N GLU A 377 -4.15 -21.89 -9.64
CA GLU A 377 -5.26 -22.49 -8.89
C GLU A 377 -6.56 -22.47 -9.71
N LYS A 378 -6.83 -21.34 -10.39
CA LYS A 378 -7.99 -21.20 -11.28
C LYS A 378 -7.92 -22.16 -12.48
N ALA A 379 -6.78 -22.29 -13.11
CA ALA A 379 -6.62 -23.23 -14.23
C ALA A 379 -6.83 -24.69 -13.79
N ALA A 380 -6.32 -25.07 -12.63
CA ALA A 380 -6.57 -26.40 -12.06
C ALA A 380 -8.06 -26.62 -11.75
N PHE A 381 -8.71 -25.62 -11.15
CA PHE A 381 -10.14 -25.63 -10.90
C PHE A 381 -10.96 -25.77 -12.19
N ASP A 382 -10.68 -24.94 -13.22
CA ASP A 382 -11.40 -24.95 -14.49
C ASP A 382 -11.27 -26.31 -15.21
N THR A 383 -10.08 -26.92 -15.16
CA THR A 383 -9.83 -28.27 -15.70
C THR A 383 -10.67 -29.33 -15.00
N ALA A 384 -10.84 -29.23 -13.68
CA ALA A 384 -11.65 -30.17 -12.90
C ALA A 384 -13.17 -29.88 -13.01
N HIS A 385 -13.56 -28.64 -13.29
CA HIS A 385 -14.95 -28.20 -13.38
C HIS A 385 -15.59 -28.54 -14.72
N ALA A 386 -14.86 -28.39 -15.82
CA ALA A 386 -15.36 -28.59 -17.18
C ALA A 386 -16.04 -29.96 -17.40
N PRO A 387 -15.52 -31.10 -16.89
CA PRO A 387 -16.19 -32.41 -17.02
C PRO A 387 -17.54 -32.48 -16.31
N LEU A 388 -17.70 -31.78 -15.18
CA LEU A 388 -18.96 -31.77 -14.42
C LEU A 388 -20.05 -31.00 -15.19
N GLU A 389 -19.70 -29.85 -15.75
CA GLU A 389 -20.62 -29.10 -16.61
C GLU A 389 -20.95 -29.88 -17.90
N GLU A 390 -19.99 -30.54 -18.49
CA GLU A 390 -20.23 -31.37 -19.68
C GLU A 390 -21.16 -32.55 -19.37
N ALA A 391 -20.96 -33.20 -18.24
CA ALA A 391 -21.85 -34.30 -17.80
C ALA A 391 -23.28 -33.80 -17.56
N LEU A 392 -23.46 -32.58 -17.02
CA LEU A 392 -24.78 -31.96 -16.86
C LEU A 392 -25.40 -31.62 -18.23
N ARG A 393 -24.66 -30.95 -19.11
CA ARG A 393 -25.11 -30.61 -20.46
C ARG A 393 -25.50 -31.85 -21.29
N ASN A 394 -24.68 -32.90 -21.23
CA ASN A 394 -24.96 -34.15 -21.93
C ASN A 394 -26.24 -34.81 -21.40
N TYR A 395 -26.45 -34.80 -20.08
CA TYR A 395 -27.68 -35.29 -19.47
C TYR A 395 -28.90 -34.47 -19.91
N GLU A 396 -28.82 -33.16 -19.89
CA GLU A 396 -29.86 -32.23 -20.33
C GLU A 396 -30.22 -32.42 -21.83
N GLY A 397 -29.20 -32.67 -22.68
CA GLY A 397 -29.44 -32.84 -24.13
C GLY A 397 -29.89 -34.24 -24.54
N GLN A 398 -29.41 -35.27 -23.88
CA GLN A 398 -29.61 -36.68 -24.34
C GLN A 398 -30.62 -37.45 -23.49
N THR A 399 -30.60 -37.30 -22.18
CA THR A 399 -31.37 -38.15 -21.27
C THR A 399 -32.64 -37.48 -20.74
N LEU A 400 -32.51 -36.22 -20.32
CA LEU A 400 -33.61 -35.48 -19.69
C LEU A 400 -34.85 -35.32 -20.56
N PRO A 401 -34.77 -35.13 -21.93
CA PRO A 401 -35.94 -35.04 -22.76
C PRO A 401 -36.78 -36.33 -22.77
N ALA A 402 -36.15 -37.49 -22.86
CA ALA A 402 -36.86 -38.78 -22.87
C ALA A 402 -37.51 -39.09 -21.50
N GLN A 403 -36.85 -38.73 -20.42
CA GLN A 403 -37.39 -38.86 -19.07
C GLN A 403 -38.58 -37.92 -18.83
N PHE A 404 -38.48 -36.68 -19.32
CA PHE A 404 -39.60 -35.75 -19.28
C PHE A 404 -40.81 -36.23 -20.08
N ASP A 405 -40.58 -36.82 -21.26
CA ASP A 405 -41.66 -37.38 -22.10
C ASP A 405 -42.31 -38.56 -21.42
N ALA A 406 -41.55 -39.45 -20.80
CA ALA A 406 -42.07 -40.54 -20.00
C ALA A 406 -42.89 -40.03 -18.79
N TRP A 407 -42.43 -39.00 -18.13
CA TRP A 407 -43.16 -38.38 -17.00
C TRP A 407 -44.50 -37.79 -17.44
N ILE A 408 -44.52 -37.08 -18.61
CA ILE A 408 -45.78 -36.58 -19.18
C ILE A 408 -46.72 -37.74 -19.56
N ALA A 409 -46.22 -38.78 -20.22
CA ALA A 409 -46.99 -39.96 -20.62
C ALA A 409 -47.61 -40.71 -19.41
N ALA A 410 -46.95 -40.68 -18.27
CA ALA A 410 -47.44 -41.21 -17.02
C ALA A 410 -48.51 -40.30 -16.32
N GLY A 411 -49.01 -39.25 -16.99
CA GLY A 411 -49.98 -38.29 -16.45
C GLY A 411 -49.37 -37.24 -15.54
N ALA A 412 -48.07 -36.97 -15.72
CA ALA A 412 -47.32 -35.96 -14.95
C ALA A 412 -47.53 -36.08 -13.41
N PRO A 413 -47.24 -37.27 -12.83
CA PRO A 413 -47.46 -37.49 -11.40
C PRO A 413 -46.59 -36.45 -10.63
N LEU A 414 -47.25 -35.59 -9.87
CA LEU A 414 -46.55 -34.70 -8.97
C LEU A 414 -45.88 -35.53 -7.88
N PRO A 415 -44.58 -35.28 -7.55
CA PRO A 415 -44.04 -35.77 -6.32
C PRO A 415 -44.96 -35.33 -5.18
N ALA A 416 -45.28 -36.23 -4.26
CA ALA A 416 -46.29 -36.11 -3.21
C ALA A 416 -46.55 -34.68 -2.79
N GLN A 417 -47.62 -34.10 -3.33
CA GLN A 417 -48.21 -32.77 -3.19
C GLN A 417 -47.27 -31.51 -3.24
N PRO A 418 -47.52 -30.54 -4.08
CA PRO A 418 -46.93 -29.20 -3.91
C PRO A 418 -47.50 -28.65 -2.61
N VAL A 419 -46.67 -28.65 -1.58
CA VAL A 419 -47.05 -28.16 -0.26
C VAL A 419 -47.35 -26.68 -0.27
N TRP A 420 -46.80 -25.94 -1.26
CA TRP A 420 -46.94 -24.52 -1.37
C TRP A 420 -47.52 -24.08 -2.73
N ARG A 421 -48.57 -23.28 -2.69
CA ARG A 421 -49.17 -22.62 -3.87
C ARG A 421 -48.84 -21.11 -3.84
N THR A 422 -48.14 -20.65 -4.85
CA THR A 422 -47.82 -19.20 -4.97
C THR A 422 -49.08 -18.36 -5.07
N LEU A 423 -49.15 -17.29 -4.30
CA LEU A 423 -50.18 -16.28 -4.39
C LEU A 423 -49.86 -15.25 -5.50
N GLU A 424 -50.90 -14.89 -6.26
CA GLU A 424 -50.80 -13.81 -7.23
C GLU A 424 -51.54 -12.59 -6.69
N PRO A 425 -50.91 -11.55 -6.21
CA PRO A 425 -51.58 -10.36 -5.76
C PRO A 425 -52.31 -9.67 -6.92
N SER A 426 -53.60 -9.42 -6.71
CA SER A 426 -54.42 -8.59 -7.58
C SER A 426 -54.24 -7.07 -7.28
N ASN A 427 -53.77 -6.77 -6.07
CA ASN A 427 -53.39 -5.43 -5.64
C ASN A 427 -52.13 -5.53 -4.78
N LEU A 428 -51.12 -4.70 -5.11
CA LEU A 428 -49.85 -4.63 -4.40
C LEU A 428 -49.39 -3.15 -4.32
N ARG A 429 -49.28 -2.63 -3.10
CA ARG A 429 -49.03 -1.22 -2.84
C ARG A 429 -47.97 -1.02 -1.77
N SER A 430 -47.11 -0.01 -1.95
CA SER A 430 -46.16 0.53 -0.99
C SER A 430 -46.64 1.89 -0.52
N ASP A 431 -46.57 2.14 0.80
CA ASP A 431 -46.92 3.46 1.37
C ASP A 431 -45.81 4.49 1.13
N ALA A 432 -44.55 4.07 1.00
CA ALA A 432 -43.43 4.96 0.69
C ALA A 432 -43.21 5.21 -0.82
N GLY A 433 -43.99 4.54 -1.69
CA GLY A 433 -43.97 4.73 -3.14
C GLY A 433 -42.94 3.86 -3.88
N ALA A 434 -42.61 2.69 -3.34
CA ALA A 434 -41.86 1.67 -4.09
C ALA A 434 -42.71 1.07 -5.23
N ILE A 435 -42.05 0.60 -6.26
CA ILE A 435 -42.62 0.00 -7.47
C ILE A 435 -42.36 -1.51 -7.43
N PHE A 436 -43.38 -2.31 -7.76
CA PHE A 436 -43.27 -3.77 -7.77
C PHE A 436 -43.29 -4.32 -9.19
N THR A 437 -42.24 -5.05 -9.56
CA THR A 437 -42.12 -5.72 -10.87
C THR A 437 -42.28 -7.20 -10.68
N LYS A 438 -43.35 -7.81 -11.26
CA LYS A 438 -43.55 -9.27 -11.25
C LYS A 438 -42.52 -9.94 -12.16
N LEU A 439 -41.91 -11.03 -11.64
CA LEU A 439 -40.95 -11.86 -12.37
C LEU A 439 -41.59 -13.17 -12.79
N GLU A 440 -40.93 -13.90 -13.72
CA GLU A 440 -41.44 -15.16 -14.29
C GLU A 440 -41.66 -16.27 -13.24
N ASP A 441 -40.89 -16.26 -12.16
CA ASP A 441 -40.99 -17.22 -11.07
C ASP A 441 -42.12 -16.92 -10.07
N GLY A 442 -42.95 -15.93 -10.36
CA GLY A 442 -44.04 -15.46 -9.50
C GLY A 442 -43.57 -14.63 -8.31
N SER A 443 -42.28 -14.28 -8.23
CA SER A 443 -41.79 -13.30 -7.25
C SER A 443 -41.98 -11.86 -7.71
N HIS A 444 -41.88 -10.91 -6.76
CA HIS A 444 -41.92 -9.49 -7.03
C HIS A 444 -40.62 -8.84 -6.63
N ARG A 445 -39.97 -8.13 -7.59
CA ARG A 445 -38.81 -7.28 -7.33
C ARG A 445 -39.32 -5.88 -6.98
N VAL A 446 -38.72 -5.27 -5.98
CA VAL A 446 -39.10 -3.96 -5.45
C VAL A 446 -38.08 -2.92 -5.88
N GLU A 447 -38.55 -1.96 -6.66
CA GLU A 447 -37.75 -0.91 -7.31
C GLU A 447 -38.22 0.49 -6.87
N GLY A 448 -37.63 1.53 -7.47
CA GLY A 448 -37.95 2.91 -7.20
C GLY A 448 -37.58 3.39 -5.80
N LYS A 449 -38.39 4.23 -5.19
CA LYS A 449 -38.07 4.86 -3.90
C LYS A 449 -37.89 3.82 -2.79
N ASN A 450 -36.80 3.94 -2.03
CA ASN A 450 -36.56 3.15 -0.81
C ASN A 450 -36.75 4.08 0.40
N GLY A 451 -37.98 4.07 0.98
CA GLY A 451 -38.28 4.90 2.14
C GLY A 451 -37.52 4.47 3.40
N ASP A 452 -37.30 5.38 4.32
CA ASP A 452 -36.68 5.08 5.62
C ASP A 452 -37.43 4.00 6.40
N SER A 453 -38.76 3.97 6.27
CA SER A 453 -39.66 2.88 6.61
C SER A 453 -40.69 2.71 5.50
N ASP A 454 -41.24 1.49 5.35
CA ASP A 454 -42.30 1.23 4.36
C ASP A 454 -43.32 0.23 4.90
N ARG A 455 -44.47 0.19 4.25
CA ARG A 455 -45.53 -0.81 4.44
C ARG A 455 -45.94 -1.34 3.07
N TYR A 456 -45.80 -2.65 2.86
CA TYR A 456 -46.30 -3.34 1.67
C TYR A 456 -47.64 -3.94 1.97
N THR A 457 -48.68 -3.58 1.24
CA THR A 457 -50.01 -4.14 1.33
C THR A 457 -50.30 -4.96 0.09
N LEU A 458 -50.59 -6.24 0.26
CA LEU A 458 -50.90 -7.21 -0.82
C LEU A 458 -52.28 -7.77 -0.61
N VAL A 459 -53.05 -7.87 -1.69
CA VAL A 459 -54.35 -8.57 -1.70
C VAL A 459 -54.34 -9.56 -2.86
N ALA A 460 -54.56 -10.85 -2.56
CA ALA A 460 -54.57 -11.92 -3.54
C ALA A 460 -55.88 -12.74 -3.44
N PRO A 461 -56.47 -13.15 -4.54
CA PRO A 461 -57.66 -14.03 -4.51
C PRO A 461 -57.32 -15.35 -3.85
N LEU A 462 -58.23 -15.84 -3.02
CA LEU A 462 -58.16 -17.18 -2.47
C LEU A 462 -58.52 -18.22 -3.53
N PRO A 463 -58.07 -19.50 -3.37
CA PRO A 463 -58.53 -20.60 -4.21
C PRO A 463 -60.07 -20.78 -4.13
N ASP A 464 -60.66 -21.27 -5.19
CA ASP A 464 -62.13 -21.48 -5.27
C ASP A 464 -62.66 -22.53 -4.29
N SER A 465 -61.81 -23.38 -3.72
CA SER A 465 -62.18 -24.44 -2.79
C SER A 465 -61.01 -24.83 -1.87
N GLY A 466 -61.32 -25.49 -0.76
CA GLY A 466 -60.37 -25.99 0.21
C GLY A 466 -60.17 -25.09 1.44
N SER A 467 -59.08 -25.21 2.14
CA SER A 467 -58.70 -24.34 3.27
C SER A 467 -57.21 -24.03 3.24
N ILE A 468 -56.82 -22.92 3.82
CA ILE A 468 -55.44 -22.48 3.95
C ILE A 468 -55.08 -22.50 5.43
N ALA A 469 -54.01 -23.23 5.79
CA ALA A 469 -53.50 -23.34 7.16
C ALA A 469 -52.21 -22.60 7.42
N ALA A 470 -51.45 -22.25 6.36
CA ALA A 470 -50.15 -21.55 6.50
C ALA A 470 -49.89 -20.59 5.33
N LEU A 471 -49.13 -19.52 5.62
CA LEU A 471 -48.53 -18.58 4.66
C LEU A 471 -47.02 -18.69 4.73
N ARG A 472 -46.34 -18.74 3.56
CA ARG A 472 -44.88 -18.61 3.45
C ARG A 472 -44.51 -17.31 2.75
N LEU A 473 -43.62 -16.56 3.40
CA LEU A 473 -42.92 -15.38 2.83
C LEU A 473 -41.50 -15.82 2.47
N GLU A 474 -41.16 -15.74 1.20
CA GLU A 474 -39.81 -15.95 0.70
C GLU A 474 -39.17 -14.60 0.45
N ALA A 475 -38.05 -14.34 1.12
CA ALA A 475 -37.16 -13.21 0.88
C ALA A 475 -36.03 -13.67 -0.03
N LEU A 476 -36.04 -13.26 -1.29
CA LEU A 476 -35.24 -13.85 -2.36
C LEU A 476 -34.02 -12.98 -2.70
N ALA A 477 -32.90 -13.64 -2.90
CA ALA A 477 -31.69 -12.98 -3.40
C ALA A 477 -31.89 -12.51 -4.85
N ASP A 478 -31.29 -11.37 -5.19
CA ASP A 478 -31.30 -10.81 -6.54
C ASP A 478 -29.97 -10.05 -6.79
N PRO A 479 -29.26 -10.35 -7.90
CA PRO A 479 -27.98 -9.70 -8.21
C PRO A 479 -28.07 -8.17 -8.34
N SER A 480 -29.26 -7.62 -8.62
CA SER A 480 -29.51 -6.17 -8.73
C SER A 480 -29.57 -5.47 -7.36
N LEU A 481 -29.72 -6.21 -6.28
CA LEU A 481 -29.77 -5.67 -4.92
C LEU A 481 -28.38 -5.58 -4.29
N VAL A 482 -28.23 -4.69 -3.30
CA VAL A 482 -26.98 -4.49 -2.56
C VAL A 482 -26.53 -5.82 -1.94
N LYS A 483 -25.30 -6.25 -2.18
CA LYS A 483 -24.73 -7.54 -1.74
C LYS A 483 -25.59 -8.76 -2.14
N GLY A 484 -26.38 -8.65 -3.21
CA GLY A 484 -27.29 -9.69 -3.65
C GLY A 484 -28.59 -9.78 -2.86
N GLY A 485 -28.91 -8.84 -2.01
CA GLY A 485 -30.15 -8.76 -1.20
C GLY A 485 -30.26 -9.83 -0.10
N PRO A 486 -31.50 -10.21 0.28
CA PRO A 486 -32.82 -9.85 -0.29
C PRO A 486 -33.38 -8.48 0.11
N GLY A 487 -32.66 -7.71 0.94
CA GLY A 487 -33.09 -6.39 1.38
C GLY A 487 -32.59 -5.25 0.51
N ARG A 488 -33.18 -4.06 0.69
CA ARG A 488 -32.83 -2.80 0.01
C ARG A 488 -31.96 -1.88 0.86
N ALA A 489 -31.55 -2.33 2.06
CA ALA A 489 -30.63 -1.60 2.93
C ALA A 489 -29.21 -1.54 2.31
N ASP A 490 -28.40 -0.53 2.73
CA ASP A 490 -27.04 -0.34 2.27
C ASP A 490 -26.08 -1.53 2.59
N ASN A 491 -26.48 -2.38 3.53
CA ASN A 491 -25.79 -3.64 3.87
C ASN A 491 -26.46 -4.90 3.24
N GLY A 492 -27.61 -4.77 2.54
CA GLY A 492 -28.37 -5.88 1.95
C GLY A 492 -29.33 -6.57 2.92
N ASN A 493 -29.45 -6.09 4.17
CA ASN A 493 -30.30 -6.68 5.21
C ASN A 493 -31.79 -6.31 5.02
N ILE A 494 -32.70 -7.08 5.66
CA ILE A 494 -34.13 -6.77 5.83
C ILE A 494 -34.42 -6.46 7.28
N GLY A 495 -35.54 -5.78 7.51
CA GLY A 495 -36.06 -5.47 8.85
C GLY A 495 -37.57 -5.56 8.89
N LEU A 496 -38.16 -6.77 8.78
CA LEU A 496 -39.60 -6.97 8.87
C LEU A 496 -40.06 -6.80 10.33
N SER A 497 -40.56 -5.62 10.67
CA SER A 497 -41.01 -5.32 12.05
C SER A 497 -42.35 -5.98 12.37
N ARG A 498 -43.20 -6.15 11.36
CA ARG A 498 -44.51 -6.75 11.60
C ARG A 498 -45.09 -7.37 10.35
N ILE A 499 -45.87 -8.48 10.51
CA ILE A 499 -46.77 -9.04 9.51
C ILE A 499 -48.19 -9.10 10.06
N ARG A 500 -49.18 -8.69 9.25
CA ARG A 500 -50.61 -8.89 9.52
C ARG A 500 -51.25 -9.58 8.32
N ILE A 501 -52.17 -10.49 8.64
CA ILE A 501 -52.91 -11.27 7.64
C ILE A 501 -54.39 -11.07 7.91
N PHE A 502 -55.16 -10.88 6.85
CA PHE A 502 -56.61 -10.69 6.94
C PHE A 502 -57.30 -11.30 5.71
N THR A 503 -58.53 -11.70 5.86
CA THR A 503 -59.41 -12.04 4.75
C THR A 503 -60.31 -10.87 4.43
N SER A 504 -60.63 -10.69 3.15
CA SER A 504 -61.60 -9.66 2.70
C SER A 504 -62.62 -10.29 1.75
N SER A 505 -63.90 -9.88 1.84
CA SER A 505 -64.96 -10.28 0.92
C SER A 505 -65.25 -9.18 -0.09
N ALA A 506 -65.91 -9.54 -1.18
CA ALA A 506 -66.36 -8.57 -2.17
C ALA A 506 -67.38 -7.53 -1.60
N ALA A 507 -68.03 -7.83 -0.47
CA ALA A 507 -68.89 -6.94 0.24
C ALA A 507 -68.16 -5.95 1.20
N GLY A 508 -66.78 -5.95 1.19
CA GLY A 508 -65.99 -5.01 1.98
C GLY A 508 -65.74 -5.39 3.44
N SER A 509 -66.21 -6.55 3.90
CA SER A 509 -65.89 -7.03 5.27
C SER A 509 -64.43 -7.56 5.31
N SER A 510 -63.69 -7.22 6.38
CA SER A 510 -62.33 -7.67 6.62
C SER A 510 -62.18 -8.32 7.98
N ASN A 511 -61.67 -9.56 8.01
CA ASN A 511 -61.47 -10.30 9.27
C ASN A 511 -59.95 -10.62 9.44
N SER A 512 -59.42 -10.34 10.61
CA SER A 512 -58.01 -10.66 10.93
C SER A 512 -57.84 -12.19 11.00
N VAL A 513 -56.73 -12.68 10.45
CA VAL A 513 -56.32 -14.10 10.55
C VAL A 513 -55.28 -14.18 11.69
N GLY A 514 -55.59 -14.97 12.73
CA GLY A 514 -54.65 -15.21 13.80
C GLY A 514 -53.49 -16.12 13.37
N ILE A 515 -52.27 -15.81 13.84
CA ILE A 515 -51.06 -16.61 13.59
C ILE A 515 -50.72 -17.34 14.89
N ALA A 516 -50.65 -18.66 14.82
CA ALA A 516 -50.29 -19.51 15.96
C ALA A 516 -48.80 -19.63 16.21
N SER A 517 -48.01 -19.72 15.11
CA SER A 517 -46.57 -19.83 15.19
C SER A 517 -45.90 -19.29 13.92
N ALA A 518 -44.63 -18.92 14.05
CA ALA A 518 -43.78 -18.55 12.92
C ALA A 518 -42.39 -19.17 13.05
N GLN A 519 -41.82 -19.61 11.92
CA GLN A 519 -40.47 -20.17 11.78
C GLN A 519 -39.81 -19.58 10.56
N ALA A 520 -38.47 -19.40 10.62
CA ALA A 520 -37.68 -18.93 9.49
C ALA A 520 -36.44 -19.78 9.24
N THR A 521 -35.95 -19.79 7.99
CA THR A 521 -34.74 -20.54 7.59
C THR A 521 -33.48 -19.99 8.25
N PHE A 522 -33.48 -18.70 8.60
CA PHE A 522 -32.40 -18.03 9.34
C PHE A 522 -32.95 -16.81 10.08
N GLU A 523 -32.40 -16.54 11.26
CA GLU A 523 -32.71 -15.41 12.10
C GLU A 523 -31.41 -14.78 12.62
N GLN A 524 -31.32 -13.46 12.60
CA GLN A 524 -30.10 -12.73 13.03
C GLN A 524 -29.79 -12.95 14.52
N ASN A 525 -30.83 -13.06 15.34
CA ASN A 525 -30.75 -13.52 16.74
C ASN A 525 -32.07 -14.20 17.14
N THR A 526 -32.08 -14.86 18.29
CA THR A 526 -33.25 -15.61 18.79
C THR A 526 -34.24 -14.77 19.62
N ASN A 527 -34.02 -13.50 19.77
CA ASN A 527 -34.83 -12.60 20.64
C ASN A 527 -35.51 -11.50 19.83
N THR A 528 -34.84 -10.36 19.68
CA THR A 528 -35.40 -9.14 19.11
C THR A 528 -35.42 -9.13 17.58
N LEU A 529 -34.62 -9.99 16.93
CA LEU A 529 -34.50 -10.08 15.46
C LEU A 529 -34.86 -11.46 14.93
N ALA A 530 -35.75 -12.18 15.64
CA ALA A 530 -36.33 -13.46 15.27
C ALA A 530 -37.65 -13.24 14.53
N ILE A 531 -38.06 -14.22 13.67
CA ILE A 531 -39.34 -14.11 12.93
C ILE A 531 -40.56 -14.01 13.84
N ARG A 532 -40.54 -14.63 15.01
CA ARG A 532 -41.61 -14.50 16.00
C ARG A 532 -41.80 -13.10 16.52
N ALA A 533 -40.74 -12.28 16.51
CA ALA A 533 -40.81 -10.90 16.92
C ALA A 533 -41.51 -9.99 15.88
N ALA A 534 -41.71 -10.48 14.64
CA ALA A 534 -42.56 -9.82 13.66
C ALA A 534 -44.09 -10.03 13.94
N LEU A 535 -44.43 -10.73 15.01
CA LEU A 535 -45.84 -10.97 15.45
C LEU A 535 -46.21 -10.08 16.61
N ASP A 536 -45.29 -9.36 17.24
CA ASP A 536 -45.56 -8.40 18.32
C ASP A 536 -45.89 -7.00 17.78
N ASP A 537 -46.31 -6.12 18.67
CA ASP A 537 -46.64 -4.72 18.31
C ASP A 537 -45.47 -3.74 18.47
N ASN A 538 -44.27 -4.24 18.69
CA ASN A 538 -43.08 -3.40 18.93
C ASN A 538 -42.36 -3.11 17.61
N PRO A 539 -42.31 -1.85 17.12
CA PRO A 539 -41.63 -1.54 15.83
C PRO A 539 -40.11 -1.68 15.88
N ARG A 540 -39.51 -1.90 17.07
CA ARG A 540 -38.06 -2.10 17.26
C ARG A 540 -37.63 -3.55 17.30
N THR A 541 -38.56 -4.50 17.15
CA THR A 541 -38.33 -5.93 17.05
C THR A 541 -38.84 -6.43 15.70
N GLY A 542 -38.37 -7.58 15.24
CA GLY A 542 -38.79 -8.12 13.96
C GLY A 542 -37.82 -9.14 13.39
N TRP A 543 -37.98 -9.50 12.13
CA TRP A 543 -37.12 -10.46 11.44
C TRP A 543 -36.02 -9.76 10.63
N ALA A 544 -34.74 -10.17 10.87
CA ALA A 544 -33.57 -9.72 10.15
C ALA A 544 -32.62 -10.90 9.84
N ILE A 545 -31.70 -10.73 8.86
CA ILE A 545 -30.91 -11.83 8.28
C ILE A 545 -29.40 -11.58 8.23
N ASP A 546 -28.87 -10.52 8.83
CA ASP A 546 -27.45 -10.25 8.92
C ASP A 546 -26.72 -11.39 9.70
N PRO A 547 -25.61 -11.97 9.20
CA PRO A 547 -24.80 -11.59 8.05
C PRO A 547 -25.06 -12.40 6.74
N ARG A 548 -26.20 -13.08 6.62
CA ARG A 548 -26.47 -13.98 5.48
C ARG A 548 -27.12 -13.28 4.28
N PHE A 549 -26.44 -12.29 3.74
CA PHE A 549 -26.85 -11.61 2.51
C PHE A 549 -26.58 -12.46 1.25
N GLY A 550 -27.27 -12.13 0.15
CA GLY A 550 -27.07 -12.78 -1.15
C GLY A 550 -27.57 -14.23 -1.22
N THR A 551 -28.38 -14.67 -0.23
CA THR A 551 -29.00 -15.97 -0.18
C THR A 551 -30.50 -15.87 0.02
N ASN A 552 -31.25 -16.90 -0.42
CA ASN A 552 -32.69 -16.97 -0.23
C ASN A 552 -33.03 -17.35 1.22
N HIS A 553 -34.04 -16.68 1.78
CA HIS A 553 -34.61 -16.98 3.08
C HIS A 553 -36.11 -17.15 2.98
N ALA A 554 -36.69 -17.95 3.86
CA ALA A 554 -38.12 -18.14 3.94
C ALA A 554 -38.59 -18.08 5.39
N ALA A 555 -39.80 -17.56 5.58
CA ALA A 555 -40.54 -17.60 6.83
C ALA A 555 -41.92 -18.20 6.61
N VAL A 556 -42.35 -19.09 7.48
CA VAL A 556 -43.68 -19.73 7.48
C VAL A 556 -44.44 -19.25 8.69
N PHE A 557 -45.70 -18.84 8.45
CA PHE A 557 -46.66 -18.40 9.44
C PHE A 557 -47.82 -19.38 9.44
N VAL A 558 -47.97 -20.15 10.52
CA VAL A 558 -49.08 -21.11 10.69
C VAL A 558 -50.26 -20.38 11.30
N PHE A 559 -51.44 -20.52 10.70
CA PHE A 559 -52.65 -19.86 11.16
C PHE A 559 -53.22 -20.55 12.41
N SER A 560 -53.80 -19.76 13.31
CA SER A 560 -54.47 -20.27 14.51
C SER A 560 -55.69 -21.14 14.19
N GLN A 561 -56.37 -20.83 13.08
CA GLN A 561 -57.45 -21.64 12.50
C GLN A 561 -57.29 -21.63 10.97
N PRO A 562 -57.50 -22.78 10.28
CA PRO A 562 -57.51 -22.78 8.82
C PRO A 562 -58.54 -21.82 8.25
N VAL A 563 -58.15 -21.06 7.26
CA VAL A 563 -59.04 -20.13 6.53
C VAL A 563 -59.77 -20.87 5.43
N PRO A 564 -61.09 -21.00 5.45
CA PRO A 564 -61.83 -21.60 4.34
C PRO A 564 -61.64 -20.78 3.06
N ALA A 565 -61.33 -21.47 1.99
CA ALA A 565 -61.25 -20.84 0.65
C ALA A 565 -62.69 -20.81 0.07
N ALA A 566 -63.12 -19.61 -0.29
CA ALA A 566 -64.43 -19.44 -0.92
C ALA A 566 -64.32 -18.52 -2.14
N PRO A 567 -65.15 -18.74 -3.20
CA PRO A 567 -65.19 -17.81 -4.32
C PRO A 567 -65.47 -16.37 -3.85
N SER A 568 -64.80 -15.42 -4.43
CA SER A 568 -64.91 -13.99 -4.13
C SER A 568 -64.30 -13.52 -2.79
N GLN A 569 -63.54 -14.41 -2.10
CA GLN A 569 -62.71 -14.00 -0.98
C GLN A 569 -61.25 -13.78 -1.38
N SER A 570 -60.62 -12.82 -0.74
CA SER A 570 -59.20 -12.49 -0.94
C SER A 570 -58.44 -12.59 0.38
N LEU A 571 -57.18 -12.98 0.32
CA LEU A 571 -56.23 -12.93 1.43
C LEU A 571 -55.43 -11.63 1.30
N GLY A 572 -55.46 -10.82 2.35
CA GLY A 572 -54.60 -9.63 2.46
C GLY A 572 -53.40 -9.88 3.37
N VAL A 573 -52.28 -9.39 2.98
CA VAL A 573 -51.04 -9.45 3.77
C VAL A 573 -50.42 -8.07 3.85
N ILE A 574 -50.12 -7.62 5.06
CA ILE A 574 -49.43 -6.38 5.32
C ILE A 574 -48.04 -6.69 5.91
N LEU A 575 -47.00 -6.20 5.27
CA LEU A 575 -45.62 -6.30 5.74
C LEU A 575 -45.15 -4.92 6.13
N GLU A 576 -44.70 -4.71 7.37
CA GLU A 576 -44.24 -3.43 7.88
C GLU A 576 -42.72 -3.48 8.14
N PHE A 577 -42.02 -2.43 7.69
CA PHE A 577 -40.56 -2.32 7.77
C PHE A 577 -40.20 -1.04 8.52
N GLN A 578 -40.15 -1.11 9.87
CA GLN A 578 -39.86 0.02 10.76
C GLN A 578 -38.66 -0.24 11.66
N LEU A 579 -38.05 -1.44 11.58
CA LEU A 579 -37.01 -1.87 12.49
C LEU A 579 -35.74 -1.03 12.38
N ASN A 580 -35.33 -0.69 11.16
CA ASN A 580 -34.18 0.17 10.85
C ASN A 580 -34.43 0.96 9.56
N THR A 581 -33.68 2.04 9.38
CA THR A 581 -33.77 2.91 8.21
C THR A 581 -33.45 2.14 6.93
N ARG A 582 -34.39 2.19 5.95
CA ARG A 582 -34.25 1.59 4.60
C ARG A 582 -34.12 0.06 4.55
N HIS A 583 -34.39 -0.65 5.65
CA HIS A 583 -34.32 -2.10 5.71
C HIS A 583 -35.54 -2.79 5.10
N ASN A 584 -36.04 -2.27 3.98
CA ASN A 584 -37.18 -2.78 3.26
C ASN A 584 -36.83 -4.03 2.43
N LEU A 585 -37.78 -4.90 2.16
CA LEU A 585 -37.62 -6.11 1.36
C LEU A 585 -37.48 -5.76 -0.13
N GLY A 586 -36.49 -6.37 -0.81
CA GLY A 586 -36.12 -6.07 -2.18
C GLY A 586 -36.67 -7.04 -3.23
N ARG A 587 -36.76 -8.33 -2.92
CA ARG A 587 -37.41 -9.34 -3.75
C ARG A 587 -38.10 -10.36 -2.87
N PHE A 588 -39.37 -10.67 -3.19
CA PHE A 588 -40.10 -11.60 -2.37
C PHE A 588 -41.19 -12.38 -3.16
N ARG A 589 -41.63 -13.48 -2.57
CA ARG A 589 -42.75 -14.29 -3.05
C ARG A 589 -43.60 -14.75 -1.87
N LEU A 590 -44.93 -14.79 -2.06
CA LEU A 590 -45.85 -15.31 -1.08
C LEU A 590 -46.47 -16.60 -1.59
N SER A 591 -46.58 -17.59 -0.71
CA SER A 591 -47.23 -18.88 -1.02
C SER A 591 -48.10 -19.33 0.15
N VAL A 592 -49.16 -20.07 -0.13
CA VAL A 592 -50.08 -20.63 0.87
C VAL A 592 -50.10 -22.15 0.82
N SER A 593 -50.40 -22.75 1.95
CA SER A 593 -50.54 -24.23 2.10
C SER A 593 -51.80 -24.58 2.83
N ALA A 594 -52.40 -25.70 2.46
CA ALA A 594 -53.50 -26.31 3.19
C ALA A 594 -53.05 -27.05 4.46
N SER A 595 -51.76 -27.35 4.58
CA SER A 595 -51.15 -28.02 5.74
C SER A 595 -50.50 -27.04 6.69
N SER A 596 -50.71 -27.23 8.01
CA SER A 596 -50.00 -26.51 9.07
C SER A 596 -48.55 -27.00 9.23
N ASP A 597 -48.23 -28.21 8.77
CA ASP A 597 -46.89 -28.85 8.85
C ASP A 597 -46.06 -28.64 7.56
N ALA A 598 -46.43 -27.66 6.76
CA ALA A 598 -45.76 -27.37 5.50
C ALA A 598 -44.29 -26.94 5.73
N PRO A 599 -43.34 -27.58 5.06
CA PRO A 599 -41.92 -27.35 5.30
C PRO A 599 -41.49 -25.95 4.84
N LEU A 600 -40.49 -25.37 5.54
CA LEU A 600 -39.90 -24.07 5.23
C LEU A 600 -39.33 -23.97 3.80
N ASP A 601 -38.74 -25.06 3.31
CA ASP A 601 -38.00 -25.19 2.06
C ASP A 601 -38.75 -25.92 0.94
N GLY A 602 -40.03 -26.23 1.12
CA GLY A 602 -40.82 -26.93 0.12
C GLY A 602 -41.02 -26.16 -1.19
N ASN A 603 -40.99 -26.89 -2.33
CA ASN A 603 -41.15 -26.27 -3.65
C ASN A 603 -42.55 -25.69 -3.83
N SER A 604 -42.64 -24.43 -4.24
CA SER A 604 -43.90 -23.86 -4.73
C SER A 604 -44.04 -24.15 -6.23
N VAL A 605 -45.28 -24.44 -6.69
CA VAL A 605 -45.59 -24.55 -8.11
C VAL A 605 -46.03 -23.18 -8.60
N PRO A 606 -45.29 -22.52 -9.51
CA PRO A 606 -45.73 -21.23 -10.10
C PRO A 606 -47.07 -21.40 -10.81
N ALA A 607 -47.93 -20.41 -10.75
CA ALA A 607 -49.29 -20.47 -11.36
C ALA A 607 -49.26 -20.81 -12.86
N PRO A 608 -48.34 -20.26 -13.70
CA PRO A 608 -48.23 -20.72 -15.09
C PRO A 608 -47.96 -22.21 -15.23
N ILE A 609 -47.07 -22.76 -14.36
CA ILE A 609 -46.74 -24.17 -14.35
C ILE A 609 -47.91 -25.01 -13.84
N ALA A 610 -48.65 -24.54 -12.84
CA ALA A 610 -49.85 -25.22 -12.33
C ALA A 610 -50.93 -25.36 -13.43
N SER A 611 -51.13 -24.35 -14.28
CA SER A 611 -52.04 -24.41 -15.42
C SER A 611 -51.60 -25.43 -16.49
N LEU A 612 -50.28 -25.51 -16.75
CA LEU A 612 -49.74 -26.51 -17.68
C LEU A 612 -49.85 -27.92 -17.12
N LEU A 613 -49.61 -28.09 -15.81
CA LEU A 613 -49.79 -29.38 -15.14
C LEU A 613 -51.24 -29.89 -15.21
N ALA A 614 -52.24 -29.01 -14.98
CA ALA A 614 -53.66 -29.37 -15.09
C ALA A 614 -54.05 -29.82 -16.52
N ARG A 615 -53.43 -29.24 -17.55
CA ARG A 615 -53.61 -29.66 -18.95
C ARG A 615 -53.02 -31.04 -19.29
N VAL A 616 -51.85 -31.34 -18.66
CA VAL A 616 -51.12 -32.60 -18.92
C VAL A 616 -51.65 -33.76 -18.08
N SER A 617 -52.14 -33.51 -16.87
CA SER A 617 -52.70 -34.58 -15.97
C SER A 617 -54.11 -35.03 -16.31
N GLY A 618 -54.69 -34.51 -17.41
CA GLY A 618 -56.04 -34.87 -17.87
C GLY A 618 -57.16 -34.29 -17.01
N SER A 619 -56.89 -33.37 -16.10
CA SER A 619 -57.92 -32.73 -15.27
C SER A 619 -58.75 -31.69 -16.06
N ALA A 620 -58.36 -31.33 -17.26
CA ALA A 620 -59.04 -30.41 -18.15
C ALA A 620 -59.59 -31.14 -19.36
N GLN A 621 -60.91 -31.38 -19.43
CA GLN A 621 -61.54 -31.96 -20.60
C GLN A 621 -61.38 -31.05 -21.82
N ASN A 622 -60.80 -31.57 -22.96
CA ASN A 622 -60.52 -30.87 -24.20
C ASN A 622 -59.32 -29.88 -24.16
N ALA A 623 -58.29 -30.11 -23.36
CA ALA A 623 -57.12 -29.25 -23.35
C ALA A 623 -56.28 -29.39 -24.64
N ALA A 624 -55.97 -28.25 -25.29
CA ALA A 624 -55.07 -28.23 -26.44
C ALA A 624 -53.65 -28.73 -26.09
N PRO A 625 -52.91 -29.39 -26.99
CA PRO A 625 -51.52 -29.79 -26.77
C PRO A 625 -50.65 -28.61 -26.33
N LEU A 626 -49.61 -28.90 -25.52
CA LEU A 626 -48.64 -27.89 -25.14
C LEU A 626 -47.85 -27.36 -26.35
N SER A 627 -47.74 -26.07 -26.49
CA SER A 627 -46.79 -25.45 -27.44
C SER A 627 -45.34 -25.81 -27.09
N PRO A 628 -44.39 -25.68 -28.03
CA PRO A 628 -42.97 -25.93 -27.75
C PRO A 628 -42.42 -25.08 -26.59
N SER A 629 -42.82 -23.82 -26.43
CA SER A 629 -42.44 -22.96 -25.35
C SER A 629 -43.03 -23.36 -24.00
N GLU A 630 -44.32 -23.75 -23.96
CA GLU A 630 -44.96 -24.27 -22.76
C GLU A 630 -44.33 -25.57 -22.30
N ARG A 631 -44.00 -26.47 -23.26
CA ARG A 631 -43.29 -27.72 -22.98
C ARG A 631 -41.91 -27.50 -22.42
N ALA A 632 -41.17 -26.52 -22.96
CA ALA A 632 -39.86 -26.13 -22.44
C ALA A 632 -39.97 -25.58 -21.02
N ALA A 633 -40.90 -24.66 -20.76
CA ALA A 633 -41.14 -24.08 -19.44
C ALA A 633 -41.51 -25.15 -18.39
N LEU A 634 -42.36 -26.11 -18.77
CA LEU A 634 -42.75 -27.23 -17.89
C LEU A 634 -41.55 -28.16 -17.61
N ARG A 635 -40.71 -28.45 -18.61
CA ARG A 635 -39.52 -29.29 -18.48
C ARG A 635 -38.46 -28.57 -17.59
N ASP A 636 -38.24 -27.28 -17.75
CA ASP A 636 -37.30 -26.51 -16.97
C ASP A 636 -37.70 -26.42 -15.50
N TRP A 637 -38.96 -26.39 -15.20
CA TRP A 637 -39.48 -26.53 -13.84
C TRP A 637 -39.33 -27.98 -13.32
N TRP A 638 -39.74 -28.99 -14.11
CA TRP A 638 -39.74 -30.40 -13.70
C TRP A 638 -38.35 -30.98 -13.48
N LYS A 639 -37.35 -30.54 -14.24
CA LYS A 639 -35.97 -31.07 -14.14
C LYS A 639 -35.38 -31.03 -12.72
N ALA A 640 -35.83 -30.11 -11.87
CA ALA A 640 -35.42 -30.06 -10.45
C ALA A 640 -35.91 -31.26 -9.63
N SER A 641 -36.94 -31.98 -10.09
CA SER A 641 -37.45 -33.20 -9.47
C SER A 641 -36.78 -34.46 -10.03
N ASP A 642 -36.08 -34.37 -11.15
CA ASP A 642 -35.33 -35.50 -11.72
C ASP A 642 -34.05 -35.74 -10.91
N SER A 643 -33.91 -36.93 -10.33
CA SER A 643 -32.79 -37.27 -9.44
C SER A 643 -31.44 -37.28 -10.17
N GLY A 644 -31.46 -37.67 -11.45
CA GLY A 644 -30.25 -37.72 -12.30
C GLY A 644 -29.75 -36.34 -12.64
N TRP A 645 -30.64 -35.39 -12.97
CA TRP A 645 -30.30 -33.99 -13.19
C TRP A 645 -29.86 -33.34 -11.88
N LYS A 646 -30.62 -33.52 -10.81
CA LYS A 646 -30.35 -32.97 -9.48
C LYS A 646 -28.97 -33.36 -8.97
N SER A 647 -28.59 -34.61 -9.05
CA SER A 647 -27.28 -35.10 -8.63
C SER A 647 -26.14 -34.40 -9.39
N ARG A 648 -26.28 -34.20 -10.70
CA ARG A 648 -25.26 -33.52 -11.54
C ARG A 648 -25.23 -32.04 -11.27
N ALA A 649 -26.38 -31.38 -11.17
CA ALA A 649 -26.50 -29.98 -10.84
C ALA A 649 -25.91 -29.67 -9.44
N ASP A 650 -26.20 -30.51 -8.45
CA ASP A 650 -25.64 -30.41 -7.10
C ASP A 650 -24.13 -30.62 -7.11
N SER A 651 -23.58 -31.49 -7.96
CA SER A 651 -22.12 -31.68 -8.13
C SER A 651 -21.46 -30.46 -8.73
N VAL A 652 -22.03 -29.87 -9.80
CA VAL A 652 -21.57 -28.61 -10.39
C VAL A 652 -21.62 -27.51 -9.34
N ALA A 653 -22.73 -27.33 -8.63
CA ALA A 653 -22.89 -26.29 -7.61
C ALA A 653 -21.95 -26.50 -6.41
N ALA A 654 -21.70 -27.73 -6.00
CA ALA A 654 -20.74 -28.04 -4.93
C ALA A 654 -19.32 -27.71 -5.33
N HIS A 655 -18.92 -28.04 -6.56
CA HIS A 655 -17.60 -27.71 -7.08
C HIS A 655 -17.41 -26.19 -7.25
N LEU A 656 -18.41 -25.46 -7.77
CA LEU A 656 -18.38 -24.00 -7.88
C LEU A 656 -18.17 -23.30 -6.53
N ARG A 657 -18.69 -23.85 -5.43
CA ARG A 657 -18.43 -23.28 -4.08
C ARG A 657 -16.96 -23.38 -3.66
N SER A 658 -16.18 -24.27 -4.25
CA SER A 658 -14.74 -24.44 -4.01
C SER A 658 -13.88 -23.59 -4.95
N ALA A 659 -14.49 -22.79 -5.82
CA ALA A 659 -13.75 -21.95 -6.77
C ALA A 659 -12.73 -21.05 -6.03
N PRO A 660 -11.47 -21.04 -6.45
CA PRO A 660 -10.45 -20.19 -5.85
C PRO A 660 -10.80 -18.72 -6.04
N LYS A 661 -10.47 -17.93 -5.04
CA LYS A 661 -10.66 -16.47 -5.07
C LYS A 661 -9.28 -15.80 -4.96
N PRO A 662 -9.04 -14.70 -5.68
CA PRO A 662 -7.80 -13.94 -5.54
C PRO A 662 -7.67 -13.42 -4.10
N LYS A 663 -6.45 -13.40 -3.59
CA LYS A 663 -6.13 -12.84 -2.26
C LYS A 663 -5.93 -11.34 -2.37
N LEU A 664 -7.04 -10.61 -2.38
CA LEU A 664 -7.02 -9.16 -2.55
C LEU A 664 -6.51 -8.45 -1.28
N THR A 665 -5.68 -7.46 -1.47
CA THR A 665 -5.24 -6.53 -0.44
C THR A 665 -5.34 -5.09 -0.93
N LYS A 666 -5.63 -4.16 -0.03
CA LYS A 666 -5.72 -2.74 -0.37
C LYS A 666 -4.33 -2.14 -0.55
N VAL A 667 -4.12 -1.50 -1.68
CA VAL A 667 -2.88 -0.82 -2.05
C VAL A 667 -3.18 0.65 -2.34
N LEU A 668 -2.46 1.55 -1.68
CA LEU A 668 -2.51 2.98 -2.01
C LEU A 668 -1.75 3.22 -3.31
N THR A 669 -2.46 3.70 -4.31
CA THR A 669 -1.94 4.05 -5.63
C THR A 669 -2.16 5.54 -5.92
N CYS A 670 -1.52 6.05 -6.95
CA CYS A 670 -1.81 7.38 -7.47
C CYS A 670 -1.98 7.26 -8.99
N THR A 671 -3.23 7.18 -9.43
CA THR A 671 -3.64 6.76 -10.77
C THR A 671 -4.72 7.67 -11.34
N GLU A 672 -5.17 7.39 -12.56
CA GLU A 672 -6.31 8.06 -13.19
C GLU A 672 -7.50 7.10 -13.33
N GLY A 673 -8.73 7.64 -13.34
CA GLY A 673 -9.95 6.89 -13.64
C GLY A 673 -10.45 5.96 -12.53
N ASN A 674 -9.79 5.94 -11.37
CA ASN A 674 -10.19 5.20 -10.19
C ASN A 674 -10.86 6.11 -9.15
N THR A 675 -11.60 5.51 -8.20
CA THR A 675 -12.26 6.26 -7.13
C THR A 675 -11.22 6.86 -6.19
N PRO A 676 -11.20 8.21 -6.01
CA PRO A 676 -10.26 8.86 -5.11
C PRO A 676 -10.50 8.48 -3.65
N VAL A 677 -9.42 8.40 -2.86
CA VAL A 677 -9.52 8.32 -1.39
C VAL A 677 -10.04 9.65 -0.86
N ARG A 678 -11.22 9.62 -0.24
CA ARG A 678 -11.86 10.80 0.36
C ARG A 678 -11.83 10.71 1.87
N MET A 679 -11.32 11.75 2.51
CA MET A 679 -11.34 11.91 3.97
C MET A 679 -11.89 13.30 4.29
N HIS A 680 -13.16 13.40 4.61
CA HIS A 680 -13.83 14.65 4.98
C HIS A 680 -13.77 15.79 3.94
N THR A 681 -13.54 15.45 2.66
CA THR A 681 -13.46 16.45 1.59
C THR A 681 -14.85 16.91 1.16
N GLN A 682 -15.06 18.20 1.07
CA GLN A 682 -16.29 18.81 0.59
C GLN A 682 -16.07 19.41 -0.82
N GLY A 683 -16.07 18.60 -1.85
CA GLY A 683 -15.91 19.06 -3.22
C GLY A 683 -15.30 18.03 -4.15
N ALA A 684 -14.88 18.47 -5.34
CA ALA A 684 -14.26 17.61 -6.33
C ALA A 684 -12.80 17.32 -5.95
N ASP A 685 -12.34 16.07 -6.12
CA ASP A 685 -10.95 15.69 -5.86
C ASP A 685 -9.99 16.13 -6.95
N PHE A 686 -10.51 16.42 -8.15
CA PHE A 686 -9.75 16.92 -9.28
C PHE A 686 -10.62 17.85 -10.15
N PHE A 687 -9.93 18.63 -10.97
CA PHE A 687 -10.54 19.47 -12.00
C PHE A 687 -10.15 18.93 -13.37
N PRO A 688 -11.01 19.07 -14.41
CA PRO A 688 -10.72 18.53 -15.75
C PRO A 688 -9.55 19.22 -16.43
N GLU A 689 -9.22 20.46 -16.02
CA GLU A 689 -8.23 21.32 -16.64
C GLU A 689 -7.28 21.94 -15.60
N THR A 690 -6.04 22.09 -15.98
CA THR A 690 -5.05 22.91 -15.25
C THR A 690 -4.94 24.26 -15.95
N HIS A 691 -4.96 25.35 -15.19
CA HIS A 691 -4.84 26.70 -15.72
C HIS A 691 -3.47 27.31 -15.42
N PHE A 692 -3.00 28.17 -16.28
CA PHE A 692 -1.92 29.10 -15.93
C PHE A 692 -2.42 30.05 -14.84
N LEU A 693 -1.69 30.15 -13.74
CA LEU A 693 -2.03 31.00 -12.61
C LEU A 693 -1.08 32.22 -12.56
N ASN A 694 -1.65 33.38 -12.30
CA ASN A 694 -0.84 34.56 -12.05
C ASN A 694 -0.28 34.52 -10.61
N ARG A 695 1.03 34.47 -10.45
CA ARG A 695 1.71 34.37 -9.14
C ARG A 695 1.21 33.20 -8.28
N GLY A 696 0.81 32.11 -8.91
CA GLY A 696 0.33 30.91 -8.21
C GLY A 696 -1.06 31.00 -7.59
N SER A 697 -1.82 32.09 -7.83
CA SER A 697 -3.16 32.29 -7.27
C SER A 697 -4.24 31.60 -8.10
N THR A 698 -5.02 30.71 -7.51
CA THR A 698 -6.15 30.04 -8.14
C THR A 698 -7.27 30.98 -8.58
N ASP A 699 -7.37 32.16 -7.95
CA ASP A 699 -8.34 33.20 -8.30
C ASP A 699 -7.95 33.99 -9.57
N GLN A 700 -6.69 33.83 -10.06
CA GLN A 700 -6.15 34.59 -11.18
C GLN A 700 -5.73 33.68 -12.34
N LYS A 701 -6.68 32.99 -12.92
CA LYS A 701 -6.46 32.07 -14.06
C LYS A 701 -6.22 32.86 -15.36
N ARG A 702 -5.26 32.37 -16.18
CA ARG A 702 -4.86 32.98 -17.49
C ARG A 702 -4.92 31.98 -18.65
N GLY A 703 -5.99 31.19 -18.73
CA GLY A 703 -6.17 30.19 -19.77
C GLY A 703 -5.73 28.79 -19.37
N VAL A 704 -6.03 27.80 -20.19
CA VAL A 704 -5.81 26.39 -19.95
C VAL A 704 -4.36 26.02 -20.33
N ALA A 705 -3.68 25.32 -19.44
CA ALA A 705 -2.35 24.75 -19.68
C ALA A 705 -2.49 23.34 -20.25
N THR A 706 -1.97 23.09 -21.43
CA THR A 706 -1.78 21.76 -22.00
C THR A 706 -0.42 21.20 -21.65
N GLN A 707 -0.30 19.86 -21.54
CA GLN A 707 0.97 19.22 -21.25
C GLN A 707 2.11 19.68 -22.17
N GLY A 708 3.29 19.84 -21.60
CA GLY A 708 4.52 20.14 -22.32
C GLY A 708 5.75 19.73 -21.50
N PHE A 709 6.92 19.93 -22.08
CA PHE A 709 8.21 19.49 -21.55
C PHE A 709 9.16 20.69 -21.43
N LEU A 710 10.21 20.58 -20.59
CA LEU A 710 11.22 21.65 -20.44
C LEU A 710 12.00 21.78 -21.75
N GLN A 711 11.92 22.94 -22.36
CA GLN A 711 12.58 23.26 -23.64
C GLN A 711 14.09 23.05 -23.58
N VAL A 712 14.71 23.44 -22.47
CA VAL A 712 16.15 23.31 -22.26
C VAL A 712 16.63 21.84 -22.28
N LEU A 713 15.75 20.89 -22.01
CA LEU A 713 16.00 19.45 -22.02
C LEU A 713 15.27 18.72 -23.16
N ALA A 714 14.66 19.45 -24.09
CA ALA A 714 13.90 18.91 -25.21
C ALA A 714 14.62 19.24 -26.52
N ARG A 715 15.22 18.25 -27.17
CA ARG A 715 16.03 18.39 -28.40
C ARG A 715 15.35 17.80 -29.65
N ALA A 716 14.20 17.16 -29.48
CA ALA A 716 13.42 16.66 -30.60
C ALA A 716 12.92 17.83 -31.48
N PRO A 717 12.82 17.66 -32.81
CA PRO A 717 12.33 18.71 -33.72
C PRO A 717 10.93 19.22 -33.38
N GLU A 718 10.04 18.30 -32.96
CA GLU A 718 8.69 18.63 -32.48
C GLU A 718 8.47 18.09 -31.08
N PRO A 719 9.03 18.75 -30.03
CA PRO A 719 9.05 18.21 -28.66
C PRO A 719 7.66 17.83 -28.14
N GLN A 720 6.64 18.59 -28.47
CA GLN A 720 5.27 18.37 -28.00
C GLN A 720 4.65 17.10 -28.57
N ARG A 721 5.06 16.64 -29.77
CA ARG A 721 4.57 15.43 -30.40
C ARG A 721 5.44 14.20 -30.13
N HIS A 722 6.75 14.41 -29.99
CA HIS A 722 7.73 13.33 -29.93
C HIS A 722 7.45 12.33 -28.81
N TRP A 723 7.13 12.83 -27.62
CA TRP A 723 6.86 11.98 -26.43
C TRP A 723 5.40 11.81 -26.09
N THR A 724 4.49 12.58 -26.76
CA THR A 724 3.06 12.45 -26.51
C THR A 724 2.57 11.06 -26.90
N TRP A 725 2.03 10.35 -25.94
CA TRP A 725 1.42 9.05 -26.12
C TRP A 725 -0.09 9.16 -25.93
N SER A 726 -0.86 8.63 -26.90
CA SER A 726 -2.32 8.61 -26.85
C SER A 726 -2.80 7.24 -26.37
N PRO A 727 -3.65 7.18 -25.35
CA PRO A 727 -4.16 5.93 -24.84
C PRO A 727 -5.08 5.24 -25.86
N PRO A 728 -5.24 3.90 -25.80
CA PRO A 728 -6.21 3.18 -26.63
C PRO A 728 -7.63 3.61 -26.31
N ALA A 729 -8.55 3.42 -27.27
CA ALA A 729 -9.94 3.74 -27.09
C ALA A 729 -10.52 2.99 -25.88
N GLY A 730 -11.26 3.69 -25.01
CA GLY A 730 -11.83 3.15 -23.78
C GLY A 730 -10.91 3.12 -22.55
N ALA A 731 -9.66 3.54 -22.68
CA ALA A 731 -8.75 3.69 -21.52
C ALA A 731 -9.30 4.73 -20.54
N LYS A 732 -9.11 4.45 -19.23
CA LYS A 732 -9.55 5.35 -18.16
C LYS A 732 -8.51 6.39 -17.77
N PHE A 733 -7.37 6.44 -18.45
CA PHE A 733 -6.24 7.33 -18.19
C PHE A 733 -5.88 8.16 -19.42
N SER A 734 -5.25 9.31 -19.20
CA SER A 734 -4.97 10.29 -20.25
C SER A 734 -3.71 10.04 -21.08
N GLY A 735 -2.78 9.21 -20.60
CA GLY A 735 -1.47 8.98 -21.19
C GLY A 735 -0.43 10.09 -20.94
N ARG A 736 -0.81 11.12 -20.18
CA ARG A 736 0.08 12.27 -19.90
C ARG A 736 1.28 11.88 -19.01
N ARG A 737 1.09 11.05 -18.01
CA ARG A 737 2.18 10.60 -17.14
C ARG A 737 3.14 9.69 -17.88
N ARG A 738 2.63 8.81 -18.76
CA ARG A 738 3.46 8.01 -19.67
C ARG A 738 4.28 8.88 -20.62
N SER A 739 3.68 9.94 -21.16
CA SER A 739 4.37 10.92 -22.00
C SER A 739 5.51 11.62 -21.24
N LEU A 740 5.27 12.04 -19.98
CA LEU A 740 6.30 12.60 -19.11
C LEU A 740 7.45 11.60 -18.86
N ALA A 741 7.11 10.35 -18.54
CA ALA A 741 8.08 9.30 -18.29
C ALA A 741 8.94 8.98 -19.53
N ASN A 742 8.34 8.96 -20.72
CA ASN A 742 9.05 8.78 -21.97
C ASN A 742 10.10 9.90 -22.19
N TRP A 743 9.70 11.17 -21.99
CA TRP A 743 10.63 12.30 -22.07
C TRP A 743 11.75 12.21 -21.04
N MET A 744 11.44 11.84 -19.79
CA MET A 744 12.42 11.77 -18.72
C MET A 744 13.46 10.67 -18.91
N THR A 745 13.11 9.60 -19.62
CA THR A 745 13.99 8.44 -19.82
C THR A 745 14.65 8.40 -21.21
N ASP A 746 14.33 9.32 -22.09
CA ASP A 746 14.93 9.45 -23.41
C ASP A 746 16.33 10.11 -23.28
N THR A 747 17.38 9.35 -23.59
CA THR A 747 18.77 9.79 -23.47
C THR A 747 19.27 10.61 -24.64
N GLU A 748 18.61 10.54 -25.80
CA GLU A 748 19.01 11.20 -27.03
C GLU A 748 18.40 12.59 -27.14
N SER A 749 17.11 12.65 -27.06
CA SER A 749 16.33 13.85 -27.33
C SER A 749 15.70 14.47 -26.08
N GLY A 750 15.56 13.71 -25.00
CA GLY A 750 14.90 14.09 -23.74
C GLY A 750 15.84 14.36 -22.57
N ALA A 751 15.32 14.13 -21.37
CA ALA A 751 16.00 14.42 -20.10
C ALA A 751 16.83 13.23 -19.55
N GLY A 752 16.88 12.10 -20.26
CA GLY A 752 17.49 10.85 -19.79
C GLY A 752 18.98 10.97 -19.44
N HIS A 753 19.69 11.85 -20.11
CA HIS A 753 21.10 12.15 -19.78
C HIS A 753 21.26 12.78 -18.38
N LEU A 754 20.34 13.65 -17.97
CA LEU A 754 20.33 14.27 -16.65
C LEU A 754 19.84 13.26 -15.59
N LEU A 755 18.82 12.48 -15.90
CA LEU A 755 18.34 11.37 -15.07
C LEU A 755 19.49 10.42 -14.69
N ALA A 756 20.30 10.01 -15.68
CA ALA A 756 21.47 9.15 -15.46
C ALA A 756 22.53 9.82 -14.56
N ARG A 757 22.86 11.10 -14.78
CA ARG A 757 23.81 11.85 -13.93
C ARG A 757 23.35 11.92 -12.48
N VAL A 758 22.07 12.19 -12.26
CA VAL A 758 21.51 12.34 -10.90
C VAL A 758 21.59 11.04 -10.12
N ILE A 759 21.19 9.90 -10.74
CA ILE A 759 21.23 8.63 -10.00
C ILE A 759 22.65 8.14 -9.72
N VAL A 760 23.58 8.24 -10.69
CA VAL A 760 24.97 7.82 -10.42
C VAL A 760 25.66 8.73 -9.39
N ASN A 761 25.31 10.01 -9.33
CA ASN A 761 25.77 10.90 -8.27
C ASN A 761 25.24 10.51 -6.89
N ARG A 762 23.98 10.05 -6.78
CA ARG A 762 23.43 9.53 -5.52
C ARG A 762 24.11 8.23 -5.09
N LEU A 763 24.38 7.30 -6.04
CA LEU A 763 25.12 6.09 -5.73
C LEU A 763 26.52 6.44 -5.18
N TRP A 764 27.22 7.33 -5.87
CA TRP A 764 28.55 7.83 -5.44
C TRP A 764 28.49 8.46 -4.06
N GLN A 765 27.52 9.36 -3.82
CA GLN A 765 27.31 10.03 -2.53
C GLN A 765 27.17 9.04 -1.37
N HIS A 766 26.39 7.99 -1.55
CA HIS A 766 26.14 7.02 -0.47
C HIS A 766 27.36 6.14 -0.19
N HIS A 767 28.24 5.90 -1.17
CA HIS A 767 29.48 5.19 -0.96
C HIS A 767 30.59 6.05 -0.36
N PHE A 768 30.70 7.32 -0.74
CA PHE A 768 31.79 8.20 -0.33
C PHE A 768 31.40 9.28 0.71
N GLY A 769 30.12 9.33 1.09
CA GLY A 769 29.59 10.33 2.01
C GLY A 769 29.25 11.68 1.37
N ARG A 770 29.78 11.99 0.17
CA ARG A 770 29.39 13.14 -0.66
C ARG A 770 29.39 12.81 -2.14
N GLY A 771 28.53 13.48 -2.90
CA GLY A 771 28.42 13.32 -4.33
C GLY A 771 29.56 13.97 -5.12
N LEU A 772 29.74 13.56 -6.37
CA LEU A 772 30.54 14.30 -7.36
C LEU A 772 29.97 15.72 -7.52
N VAL A 773 28.63 15.84 -7.46
CA VAL A 773 27.89 17.10 -7.27
C VAL A 773 27.40 17.14 -5.83
N GLU A 774 27.85 18.12 -5.05
CA GLU A 774 27.56 18.21 -3.60
C GLU A 774 26.10 18.56 -3.29
N THR A 775 25.36 19.09 -4.26
CA THR A 775 23.93 19.44 -4.15
C THR A 775 23.07 18.42 -4.90
N PRO A 776 22.80 17.22 -4.35
CA PRO A 776 22.20 16.11 -5.11
C PRO A 776 20.71 16.34 -5.50
N ASN A 777 20.04 17.33 -4.92
CA ASN A 777 18.70 17.81 -5.29
C ASN A 777 18.69 19.06 -6.17
N ASP A 778 19.89 19.65 -6.46
CA ASP A 778 20.02 20.84 -7.30
C ASP A 778 21.24 20.73 -8.22
N PHE A 779 21.00 20.38 -9.48
CA PHE A 779 21.93 20.36 -10.61
C PHE A 779 21.79 21.63 -11.46
N GLY A 780 20.82 22.50 -11.11
CA GLY A 780 20.62 23.79 -11.74
C GLY A 780 21.79 24.77 -11.52
N ILE A 781 21.63 25.97 -12.02
CA ILE A 781 22.70 27.03 -12.01
C ILE A 781 23.10 27.42 -10.58
N GLN A 782 22.23 27.27 -9.59
CA GLN A 782 22.55 27.52 -8.16
C GLN A 782 23.19 26.32 -7.47
N GLY A 783 23.09 25.12 -8.05
CA GLY A 783 23.76 23.93 -7.54
C GLY A 783 25.26 23.95 -7.72
N ALA A 784 25.92 23.01 -7.04
CA ALA A 784 27.38 22.86 -7.13
C ALA A 784 27.79 22.32 -8.52
N ARG A 785 28.95 22.71 -8.98
CA ARG A 785 29.56 22.07 -10.15
C ARG A 785 30.15 20.72 -9.75
N PRO A 786 30.18 19.74 -10.66
CA PRO A 786 30.79 18.45 -10.37
C PRO A 786 32.30 18.61 -10.15
N THR A 787 32.82 17.94 -9.12
CA THR A 787 34.28 17.90 -8.83
C THR A 787 35.06 17.20 -9.94
N HIS A 788 34.45 16.18 -10.55
CA HIS A 788 35.02 15.38 -11.65
C HIS A 788 33.92 15.22 -12.74
N PRO A 789 33.78 16.23 -13.62
CA PRO A 789 32.71 16.25 -14.61
C PRO A 789 32.79 15.08 -15.61
N GLU A 790 34.01 14.72 -16.02
CA GLU A 790 34.22 13.60 -16.96
C GLU A 790 33.90 12.24 -16.32
N LEU A 791 34.22 12.06 -15.04
CA LEU A 791 33.84 10.84 -14.31
C LEU A 791 32.31 10.73 -14.16
N LEU A 792 31.63 11.85 -13.88
CA LEU A 792 30.17 11.87 -13.78
C LEU A 792 29.52 11.46 -15.11
N ASP A 793 29.99 12.01 -16.23
CA ASP A 793 29.50 11.67 -17.56
C ASP A 793 29.83 10.22 -17.93
N TRP A 794 31.03 9.74 -17.58
CA TRP A 794 31.44 8.37 -17.81
C TRP A 794 30.57 7.36 -17.04
N LEU A 795 30.32 7.61 -15.73
CA LEU A 795 29.47 6.76 -14.93
C LEU A 795 28.01 6.74 -15.45
N ALA A 796 27.48 7.88 -15.91
CA ALA A 796 26.16 7.97 -16.52
C ALA A 796 26.09 7.15 -17.83
N GLN A 797 27.15 7.19 -18.65
CA GLN A 797 27.26 6.36 -19.85
C GLN A 797 27.37 4.86 -19.52
N GLU A 798 28.13 4.49 -18.48
CA GLU A 798 28.21 3.11 -18.02
C GLU A 798 26.87 2.59 -17.53
N LEU A 799 26.08 3.40 -16.81
CA LEU A 799 24.72 3.04 -16.40
C LEU A 799 23.84 2.74 -17.62
N ILE A 800 23.86 3.60 -18.63
CA ILE A 800 23.08 3.41 -19.86
C ILE A 800 23.54 2.15 -20.63
N ARG A 801 24.87 1.93 -20.75
CA ARG A 801 25.45 0.73 -21.41
C ARG A 801 25.12 -0.56 -20.68
N ASN A 802 24.90 -0.52 -19.36
CA ASN A 802 24.47 -1.67 -18.55
C ASN A 802 22.95 -1.74 -18.39
N ASP A 803 22.18 -1.28 -19.41
CA ASP A 803 20.72 -1.34 -19.44
C ASP A 803 20.07 -0.72 -18.19
N TRP A 804 20.62 0.40 -17.72
CA TRP A 804 20.16 1.12 -16.53
C TRP A 804 20.20 0.34 -15.20
N LYS A 805 20.91 -0.78 -15.13
CA LYS A 805 21.06 -1.59 -13.92
C LYS A 805 22.01 -0.94 -12.93
N LEU A 806 21.59 -0.88 -11.65
CA LEU A 806 22.36 -0.20 -10.60
C LEU A 806 23.48 -1.08 -10.02
N LYS A 807 23.27 -2.39 -9.89
CA LYS A 807 24.25 -3.29 -9.29
C LYS A 807 25.60 -3.32 -10.03
N PRO A 808 25.68 -3.28 -11.37
CA PRO A 808 26.95 -3.13 -12.08
C PRO A 808 27.70 -1.84 -11.72
N ILE A 809 27.00 -0.72 -11.48
CA ILE A 809 27.63 0.55 -11.09
C ILE A 809 28.15 0.48 -9.65
N HIS A 810 27.41 -0.13 -8.74
CA HIS A 810 27.90 -0.44 -7.39
C HIS A 810 29.19 -1.27 -7.45
N GLN A 811 29.19 -2.32 -8.25
CA GLN A 811 30.36 -3.17 -8.42
C GLN A 811 31.56 -2.38 -8.93
N LEU A 812 31.39 -1.54 -9.96
CA LEU A 812 32.44 -0.68 -10.48
C LEU A 812 33.02 0.24 -9.38
N ILE A 813 32.15 0.88 -8.59
CA ILE A 813 32.59 1.78 -7.51
C ILE A 813 33.36 1.00 -6.45
N LEU A 814 32.84 -0.11 -5.94
CA LEU A 814 33.46 -0.88 -4.87
C LEU A 814 34.77 -1.57 -5.31
N GLU A 815 34.88 -1.99 -6.57
CA GLU A 815 36.10 -2.60 -7.12
C GLU A 815 37.19 -1.58 -7.47
N SER A 816 36.93 -0.27 -7.43
CA SER A 816 37.93 0.77 -7.65
C SER A 816 38.96 0.82 -6.51
N ALA A 817 40.19 1.21 -6.81
CA ALA A 817 41.19 1.52 -5.81
C ALA A 817 40.77 2.70 -4.94
N THR A 818 40.06 3.66 -5.54
CA THR A 818 39.50 4.85 -4.90
C THR A 818 38.60 4.51 -3.71
N TYR A 819 37.73 3.49 -3.82
CA TYR A 819 36.87 3.05 -2.71
C TYR A 819 37.65 2.31 -1.62
N GLN A 820 38.74 1.66 -1.99
CA GLN A 820 39.50 0.75 -1.13
C GLN A 820 40.66 1.43 -0.39
N VAL A 821 40.81 2.76 -0.45
CA VAL A 821 41.82 3.48 0.33
C VAL A 821 41.50 3.55 1.82
N VAL A 822 42.53 3.68 2.67
CA VAL A 822 42.35 3.90 4.12
C VAL A 822 41.72 5.25 4.40
N ALA A 823 41.08 5.35 5.59
CA ALA A 823 40.60 6.62 6.13
C ALA A 823 41.77 7.50 6.63
N ASP A 824 41.59 8.83 6.56
CA ASP A 824 42.52 9.78 7.15
C ASP A 824 42.16 10.04 8.62
N HIS A 825 42.93 9.47 9.54
CA HIS A 825 42.78 9.70 10.98
C HIS A 825 43.66 10.87 11.49
N ALA A 826 44.57 11.39 10.66
CA ALA A 826 45.50 12.43 11.05
C ALA A 826 44.96 13.88 10.84
N ALA A 827 43.85 14.00 10.07
CA ALA A 827 43.22 15.30 9.87
C ALA A 827 42.59 15.79 11.19
N PRO A 828 42.97 16.97 11.72
CA PRO A 828 42.32 17.51 12.92
C PRO A 828 40.83 17.63 12.73
N SER A 829 40.01 17.21 13.73
CA SER A 829 38.58 17.43 13.76
C SER A 829 38.27 18.91 13.54
N GLY A 830 37.67 19.25 12.40
CA GLY A 830 37.37 20.65 12.02
C GLY A 830 38.31 21.27 10.98
N SER A 831 39.35 20.55 10.50
CA SER A 831 40.09 21.02 9.33
C SER A 831 39.19 20.95 8.09
N SER A 832 39.22 22.02 7.28
CA SER A 832 38.50 22.04 5.99
C SER A 832 38.99 20.88 5.12
N GLN A 833 38.10 19.93 4.88
CA GLN A 833 38.35 18.77 4.02
C GLN A 833 38.80 19.25 2.63
N PRO A 834 39.72 18.54 1.95
CA PRO A 834 40.03 18.85 0.57
C PRO A 834 38.74 18.89 -0.26
N THR A 835 38.48 20.03 -0.85
CA THR A 835 37.31 20.20 -1.75
C THR A 835 37.78 20.11 -3.20
N GLY A 836 36.83 19.91 -4.11
CA GLY A 836 37.12 19.83 -5.53
C GLY A 836 37.84 18.51 -5.93
N PRO A 837 38.75 18.55 -6.93
CA PRO A 837 39.34 17.35 -7.52
C PRO A 837 40.20 16.48 -6.61
N LEU A 838 40.54 16.97 -5.43
CA LEU A 838 41.39 16.24 -4.45
C LEU A 838 40.58 15.50 -3.37
N ALA A 839 39.26 15.58 -3.46
CA ALA A 839 38.32 15.15 -2.41
C ALA A 839 38.36 13.69 -2.06
N TYR A 840 38.76 12.81 -2.98
CA TYR A 840 38.70 11.35 -2.83
C TYR A 840 40.05 10.67 -2.66
N ARG A 841 41.04 11.43 -2.18
CA ARG A 841 42.38 10.92 -1.87
C ARG A 841 42.40 9.89 -0.72
N HIS A 842 41.55 10.11 0.28
CA HIS A 842 41.35 9.27 1.46
C HIS A 842 39.86 8.91 1.58
N PHE A 843 39.54 7.78 2.19
CA PHE A 843 38.18 7.50 2.61
C PHE A 843 37.80 8.39 3.79
N GLN A 844 36.53 8.79 3.86
CA GLN A 844 36.03 9.65 4.93
C GLN A 844 35.31 8.81 5.97
N PRO A 845 35.77 8.78 7.24
CA PRO A 845 35.02 8.15 8.33
C PRO A 845 33.65 8.81 8.46
N ARG A 846 32.61 8.01 8.59
CA ARG A 846 31.25 8.53 8.71
C ARG A 846 30.44 7.79 9.75
N ARG A 847 29.59 8.52 10.47
CA ARG A 847 28.64 7.93 11.37
C ARG A 847 27.59 7.13 10.56
N LEU A 848 27.21 5.96 11.04
CA LEU A 848 26.13 5.15 10.50
C LEU A 848 24.79 5.89 10.64
N SER A 849 23.83 5.60 9.76
CA SER A 849 22.46 6.09 9.88
C SER A 849 21.76 5.48 11.10
N ALA A 850 20.74 6.15 11.62
CA ALA A 850 19.93 5.68 12.75
C ALA A 850 19.47 4.23 12.58
N GLU A 851 18.96 3.91 11.38
CA GLU A 851 18.51 2.56 11.05
C GLU A 851 19.66 1.54 11.11
N SER A 852 20.83 1.88 10.54
CA SER A 852 21.97 0.97 10.54
C SER A 852 22.54 0.74 11.92
N ILE A 853 22.56 1.75 12.79
CA ILE A 853 22.99 1.61 14.19
C ILE A 853 22.08 0.63 14.92
N ARG A 854 20.77 0.85 14.88
CA ARG A 854 19.80 -0.02 15.55
C ARG A 854 19.80 -1.43 14.97
N ASP A 855 19.77 -1.55 13.65
CA ASP A 855 19.74 -2.84 12.96
C ASP A 855 21.03 -3.65 13.22
N ALA A 856 22.19 -2.99 13.30
CA ALA A 856 23.45 -3.61 13.70
C ALA A 856 23.39 -4.15 15.12
N MET A 857 22.81 -3.41 16.09
CA MET A 857 22.63 -3.91 17.46
C MET A 857 21.75 -5.15 17.47
N LEU A 858 20.60 -5.12 16.79
CA LEU A 858 19.71 -6.28 16.70
C LEU A 858 20.41 -7.49 16.06
N PHE A 859 21.20 -7.24 15.02
CA PHE A 859 21.91 -8.28 14.27
C PHE A 859 22.99 -8.95 15.11
N VAL A 860 23.91 -8.18 15.69
CA VAL A 860 25.04 -8.75 16.48
C VAL A 860 24.55 -9.40 17.78
N THR A 861 23.45 -8.93 18.35
CA THR A 861 22.85 -9.53 19.56
C THR A 861 22.01 -10.78 19.26
N GLY A 862 21.78 -11.09 17.98
CA GLY A 862 21.04 -12.27 17.53
C GLY A 862 19.53 -12.19 17.73
N VAL A 863 18.98 -10.99 17.93
CA VAL A 863 17.52 -10.79 18.14
C VAL A 863 16.82 -10.23 16.89
N LEU A 864 17.55 -9.96 15.81
CA LEU A 864 16.98 -9.44 14.58
C LEU A 864 15.97 -10.43 13.98
N ASP A 865 14.73 -9.98 13.80
CA ASP A 865 13.72 -10.69 13.00
C ASP A 865 13.97 -10.41 11.51
N PRO A 866 14.32 -11.43 10.70
CA PRO A 866 14.63 -11.27 9.28
C PRO A 866 13.39 -11.08 8.40
N LYS A 867 12.18 -11.03 8.96
CA LYS A 867 10.94 -10.91 8.20
C LYS A 867 10.93 -9.64 7.34
N MET A 868 10.85 -9.83 6.03
CA MET A 868 10.76 -8.77 5.04
C MET A 868 9.30 -8.45 4.69
N TYR A 869 9.07 -7.24 4.16
CA TYR A 869 7.79 -6.76 3.60
C TYR A 869 6.64 -6.66 4.61
N GLY A 870 5.49 -6.16 4.13
CA GLY A 870 4.27 -6.06 4.91
C GLY A 870 4.20 -4.81 5.81
N PRO A 871 3.12 -4.63 6.56
CA PRO A 871 2.88 -3.42 7.35
C PRO A 871 3.97 -3.12 8.36
N GLY A 872 4.15 -1.84 8.63
CA GLY A 872 5.07 -1.31 9.64
C GLY A 872 4.50 -1.37 11.05
N THR A 873 5.28 -0.85 12.02
CA THR A 873 4.89 -0.70 13.43
C THR A 873 5.45 0.59 14.02
N LEU A 874 4.74 1.17 15.00
CA LEU A 874 5.23 2.28 15.84
C LEU A 874 5.91 1.79 17.13
N ASP A 875 5.93 0.47 17.37
CA ASP A 875 6.58 -0.12 18.54
C ASP A 875 8.11 -0.06 18.40
N SER A 876 8.77 0.81 19.15
CA SER A 876 10.23 0.97 19.18
C SER A 876 10.96 -0.30 19.66
N SER A 877 10.27 -1.21 20.38
CA SER A 877 10.83 -2.49 20.85
C SER A 877 10.80 -3.60 19.80
N SER A 878 10.18 -3.39 18.64
CA SER A 878 10.15 -4.34 17.52
C SER A 878 11.55 -4.82 17.18
N THR A 879 11.71 -6.08 16.83
CA THR A 879 13.00 -6.67 16.44
C THR A 879 13.22 -6.74 14.94
N ARG A 880 12.25 -6.31 14.12
CA ARG A 880 12.42 -6.20 12.66
C ARG A 880 13.38 -5.07 12.30
N ARG A 881 13.88 -5.09 11.07
CA ARG A 881 14.68 -4.00 10.51
C ARG A 881 13.95 -2.68 10.60
N SER A 882 14.69 -1.61 10.86
CA SER A 882 14.16 -0.26 11.09
C SER A 882 13.41 0.33 9.87
N ILE A 883 13.66 -0.18 8.65
CA ILE A 883 12.90 0.22 7.45
C ILE A 883 11.41 -0.16 7.56
N TYR A 884 11.06 -1.08 8.43
CA TYR A 884 9.68 -1.52 8.70
C TYR A 884 9.04 -0.79 9.89
N PHE A 885 9.64 0.27 10.39
CA PHE A 885 8.89 1.21 11.22
C PHE A 885 7.85 1.94 10.39
N THR A 886 6.65 2.12 10.96
CA THR A 886 5.65 3.01 10.38
C THR A 886 6.16 4.44 10.45
N VAL A 887 6.25 5.08 9.30
CA VAL A 887 6.65 6.49 9.22
C VAL A 887 5.42 7.37 9.34
N LYS A 888 5.08 7.74 10.58
CA LYS A 888 3.98 8.66 10.91
C LYS A 888 4.54 10.05 11.18
N ARG A 889 4.10 11.05 10.41
CA ARG A 889 4.68 12.41 10.44
C ARG A 889 4.55 13.10 11.80
N SER A 890 3.43 12.89 12.50
CA SER A 890 3.18 13.43 13.84
C SER A 890 3.81 12.60 14.98
N GLN A 891 4.31 11.40 14.70
CA GLN A 891 4.83 10.47 15.71
C GLN A 891 6.01 9.66 15.15
N LEU A 892 7.11 10.34 14.90
CA LEU A 892 8.35 9.67 14.51
C LEU A 892 8.94 8.89 15.70
N ILE A 893 9.69 7.83 15.41
CA ILE A 893 10.35 7.02 16.45
C ILE A 893 11.48 7.85 17.10
N PRO A 894 11.41 8.15 18.43
CA PRO A 894 12.35 9.06 19.08
C PRO A 894 13.82 8.60 18.97
N ASP A 895 14.10 7.30 19.11
CA ASP A 895 15.45 6.75 19.00
C ASP A 895 16.05 7.00 17.58
N MET A 896 15.21 7.01 16.54
CA MET A 896 15.63 7.35 15.18
C MET A 896 15.96 8.83 15.04
N GLN A 897 15.15 9.72 15.63
CA GLN A 897 15.34 11.16 15.57
C GLN A 897 16.62 11.59 16.28
N VAL A 898 16.98 10.98 17.40
CA VAL A 898 18.24 11.25 18.13
C VAL A 898 19.46 11.02 17.22
N PHE A 899 19.38 10.08 16.27
CA PHE A 899 20.42 9.79 15.28
C PHE A 899 20.13 10.38 13.90
N ASP A 900 19.43 11.53 13.84
CA ASP A 900 19.19 12.34 12.65
C ASP A 900 18.36 11.64 11.55
N ALA A 901 17.41 10.76 11.93
CA ALA A 901 16.42 10.30 10.96
C ALA A 901 15.54 11.47 10.47
N PRO A 902 15.27 11.59 9.17
CA PRO A 902 14.62 12.76 8.61
C PRO A 902 13.13 12.82 8.90
N GLU A 903 12.60 14.05 8.92
CA GLU A 903 11.18 14.31 8.84
C GLU A 903 10.71 14.20 7.38
N PRO A 904 9.75 13.34 7.03
CA PRO A 904 9.37 13.09 5.64
C PRO A 904 8.36 14.12 5.10
N LEU A 905 8.68 15.41 5.22
CA LEU A 905 7.85 16.51 4.72
C LEU A 905 8.21 16.90 3.30
N VAL A 906 9.50 16.87 2.99
CA VAL A 906 10.07 17.23 1.68
C VAL A 906 11.12 16.21 1.24
N SER A 907 11.47 16.21 -0.04
CA SER A 907 12.53 15.37 -0.60
C SER A 907 13.87 15.65 0.06
N GLN A 908 14.46 14.65 0.73
CA GLN A 908 15.77 14.76 1.38
C GLN A 908 16.81 13.88 0.68
N ALA A 909 17.80 14.52 0.07
CA ALA A 909 18.90 13.83 -0.59
C ALA A 909 20.13 13.65 0.31
N THR A 910 20.25 14.45 1.36
CA THR A 910 21.36 14.39 2.32
C THR A 910 20.80 14.56 3.73
N ARG A 911 21.12 13.61 4.62
CA ARG A 911 20.78 13.73 6.03
C ARG A 911 21.85 14.50 6.78
N PRO A 912 21.53 15.30 7.80
CA PRO A 912 22.51 15.79 8.74
C PRO A 912 23.20 14.60 9.43
N ALA A 913 24.42 14.82 9.89
CA ALA A 913 25.16 13.87 10.71
C ALA A 913 25.73 14.62 11.91
N THR A 914 24.94 14.76 12.98
CA THR A 914 25.33 15.45 14.19
C THR A 914 26.06 14.49 15.15
N THR A 915 26.90 15.04 16.02
CA THR A 915 27.50 14.33 17.15
C THR A 915 27.14 15.10 18.42
N VAL A 916 26.15 14.60 19.16
CA VAL A 916 25.56 15.29 20.31
C VAL A 916 25.43 14.33 21.51
N ALA A 917 25.52 14.87 22.72
CA ALA A 917 25.46 14.12 23.95
C ALA A 917 24.24 13.18 24.09
N PRO A 918 23.02 13.54 23.64
CA PRO A 918 21.86 12.63 23.70
C PRO A 918 22.07 11.29 22.99
N GLN A 919 22.91 11.21 21.95
CA GLN A 919 23.24 9.97 21.24
C GLN A 919 23.97 8.98 22.15
N ALA A 920 25.02 9.43 22.84
CA ALA A 920 25.74 8.61 23.80
C ALA A 920 24.87 8.22 24.98
N LEU A 921 24.06 9.16 25.51
CA LEU A 921 23.14 8.89 26.62
C LEU A 921 22.07 7.87 26.24
N LEU A 922 21.57 7.89 25.00
CA LEU A 922 20.62 6.88 24.52
C LEU A 922 21.26 5.50 24.55
N LEU A 923 22.48 5.33 24.02
CA LEU A 923 23.17 4.05 23.99
C LEU A 923 23.43 3.50 25.41
N MET A 924 23.69 4.38 26.36
CA MET A 924 23.97 4.00 27.76
C MET A 924 22.69 3.71 28.57
N ASN A 925 21.59 4.44 28.34
CA ASN A 925 20.42 4.45 29.23
C ASN A 925 19.15 3.82 28.62
N SER A 926 19.12 3.52 27.31
CA SER A 926 17.93 2.96 26.68
C SER A 926 17.62 1.56 27.22
N PRO A 927 16.41 1.30 27.72
CA PRO A 927 15.98 -0.04 28.11
C PRO A 927 16.09 -1.07 26.98
N ASN A 928 15.86 -0.64 25.73
CA ASN A 928 15.97 -1.49 24.55
C ASN A 928 17.44 -1.93 24.34
N VAL A 929 18.39 -0.99 24.39
CA VAL A 929 19.82 -1.31 24.26
C VAL A 929 20.26 -2.25 25.36
N ARG A 930 19.83 -2.01 26.61
CA ARG A 930 20.09 -2.90 27.75
C ARG A 930 19.52 -4.31 27.51
N LYS A 931 18.30 -4.42 27.05
CA LYS A 931 17.65 -5.70 26.72
C LYS A 931 18.41 -6.46 25.64
N TRP A 932 18.86 -5.79 24.58
CA TRP A 932 19.63 -6.40 23.51
C TRP A 932 21.02 -6.83 23.96
N ALA A 933 21.72 -6.01 24.73
CA ALA A 933 22.99 -6.37 25.35
C ALA A 933 22.86 -7.62 26.25
N GLY A 934 21.77 -7.73 27.01
CA GLY A 934 21.46 -8.92 27.80
C GLY A 934 21.18 -10.15 26.94
N ALA A 935 20.56 -10.00 25.78
CA ALA A 935 20.38 -11.10 24.82
C ALA A 935 21.72 -11.56 24.23
N PHE A 936 22.60 -10.61 23.90
CA PHE A 936 23.95 -10.88 23.43
C PHE A 936 24.76 -11.70 24.46
N ALA A 937 24.78 -11.23 25.73
CA ALA A 937 25.42 -11.92 26.84
C ALA A 937 24.89 -13.34 27.05
N ARG A 938 23.53 -13.51 27.04
CA ARG A 938 22.91 -14.84 27.21
C ARG A 938 23.29 -15.78 26.07
N ARG A 939 23.28 -15.31 24.82
CA ARG A 939 23.67 -16.11 23.66
C ARG A 939 25.11 -16.61 23.79
N HIS A 940 26.04 -15.72 24.19
CA HIS A 940 27.43 -16.10 24.40
C HIS A 940 27.61 -17.11 25.54
N LEU A 941 26.94 -16.95 26.66
CA LEU A 941 26.98 -17.91 27.76
C LEU A 941 26.42 -19.29 27.35
N ALA A 942 25.35 -19.31 26.54
CA ALA A 942 24.73 -20.54 26.07
C ALA A 942 25.61 -21.32 25.06
N THR A 943 26.32 -20.59 24.18
CA THR A 943 27.17 -21.20 23.14
C THR A 943 28.59 -21.55 23.65
N HIS A 944 29.03 -20.95 24.75
CA HIS A 944 30.40 -21.05 25.26
C HIS A 944 30.45 -21.33 26.76
N LEU A 945 29.69 -22.34 27.22
CA LEU A 945 29.49 -22.68 28.66
C LEU A 945 30.78 -22.81 29.49
N ASN A 946 31.89 -23.17 28.88
CA ASN A 946 33.19 -23.36 29.52
C ASN A 946 34.31 -22.49 28.91
N ALA A 947 33.95 -21.42 28.17
CA ALA A 947 34.97 -20.57 27.59
C ALA A 947 35.66 -19.69 28.65
N SER A 948 36.96 -19.45 28.48
CA SER A 948 37.64 -18.48 29.33
C SER A 948 37.07 -17.06 29.12
N PRO A 949 37.21 -16.16 30.11
CA PRO A 949 36.82 -14.76 29.98
C PRO A 949 37.49 -14.09 28.75
N GLU A 950 38.73 -14.43 28.47
CA GLU A 950 39.49 -13.92 27.31
C GLU A 950 38.83 -14.35 25.99
N HIS A 951 38.42 -15.61 25.87
CA HIS A 951 37.76 -16.11 24.69
C HIS A 951 36.42 -15.39 24.48
N THR A 952 35.63 -15.22 25.53
CA THR A 952 34.34 -14.52 25.51
C THR A 952 34.54 -13.06 25.06
N VAL A 953 35.52 -12.35 25.59
CA VAL A 953 35.83 -10.96 25.18
C VAL A 953 36.21 -10.92 23.70
N ARG A 954 37.10 -11.83 23.25
CA ARG A 954 37.49 -11.88 21.83
C ARG A 954 36.28 -12.10 20.90
N SER A 955 35.39 -13.01 21.28
CA SER A 955 34.19 -13.30 20.49
C SER A 955 33.24 -12.09 20.41
N LEU A 956 33.01 -11.40 21.54
CA LEU A 956 32.20 -10.18 21.55
C LEU A 956 32.77 -9.08 20.63
N PHE A 957 34.08 -8.84 20.68
CA PHE A 957 34.76 -7.88 19.82
C PHE A 957 34.69 -8.29 18.34
N ALA A 958 34.91 -9.59 18.05
CA ALA A 958 34.84 -10.10 16.68
C ALA A 958 33.47 -9.90 16.07
N GLU A 959 32.40 -10.19 16.82
CA GLU A 959 31.02 -10.05 16.31
C GLU A 959 30.56 -8.60 16.23
N ALA A 960 30.85 -7.74 17.22
CA ALA A 960 30.40 -6.38 17.26
C ALA A 960 31.27 -5.44 16.41
N LEU A 961 32.62 -5.61 16.44
CA LEU A 961 33.56 -4.67 15.86
C LEU A 961 34.34 -5.25 14.67
N THR A 962 34.11 -6.50 14.31
CA THR A 962 34.83 -7.19 13.22
C THR A 962 36.35 -7.21 13.42
N ARG A 963 36.84 -7.30 14.66
CA ARG A 963 38.26 -7.40 15.03
C ARG A 963 38.48 -8.09 16.36
N ASN A 964 39.68 -8.51 16.62
CA ASN A 964 40.11 -8.90 17.96
C ASN A 964 40.38 -7.66 18.84
N PRO A 965 40.21 -7.75 20.16
CA PRO A 965 40.66 -6.71 21.07
C PRO A 965 42.18 -6.62 21.06
N SER A 966 42.74 -5.43 21.23
CA SER A 966 44.15 -5.26 21.56
C SER A 966 44.48 -5.86 22.92
N SER A 967 45.76 -6.08 23.21
CA SER A 967 46.18 -6.63 24.51
C SER A 967 45.69 -5.81 25.70
N ASN A 968 45.72 -4.47 25.59
CA ASN A 968 45.23 -3.56 26.64
C ASN A 968 43.70 -3.65 26.80
N GLU A 969 42.95 -3.68 25.71
CA GLU A 969 41.48 -3.83 25.73
C GLU A 969 41.08 -5.18 26.35
N LEU A 970 41.77 -6.25 25.94
CA LEU A 970 41.52 -7.61 26.49
C LEU A 970 41.74 -7.66 28.01
N THR A 971 42.88 -7.14 28.45
CA THR A 971 43.21 -7.10 29.91
C THR A 971 42.20 -6.24 30.66
N ALA A 972 41.86 -5.08 30.15
CA ALA A 972 40.87 -4.19 30.78
C ALA A 972 39.46 -4.80 30.86
N ALA A 973 39.00 -5.44 29.75
CA ALA A 973 37.69 -6.08 29.69
C ALA A 973 37.56 -7.29 30.60
N VAL A 974 38.61 -8.16 30.66
CA VAL A 974 38.65 -9.29 31.58
C VAL A 974 38.63 -8.83 33.04
N ALA A 975 39.47 -7.84 33.38
CA ALA A 975 39.47 -7.24 34.72
C ALA A 975 38.14 -6.57 35.09
N PHE A 976 37.45 -5.97 34.10
CA PHE A 976 36.10 -5.42 34.30
C PHE A 976 35.11 -6.53 34.62
N LEU A 977 35.09 -7.64 33.85
CA LEU A 977 34.20 -8.78 34.09
C LEU A 977 34.34 -9.36 35.48
N HIS A 978 35.60 -9.51 35.98
CA HIS A 978 35.85 -10.00 37.35
C HIS A 978 35.27 -9.04 38.38
N ARG A 979 35.61 -7.74 38.34
CA ARG A 979 35.11 -6.74 39.28
C ARG A 979 33.62 -6.63 39.33
N GLN A 980 32.96 -6.62 38.14
CA GLN A 980 31.50 -6.52 38.05
C GLN A 980 30.79 -7.80 38.52
N SER A 981 31.38 -8.97 38.28
CA SER A 981 30.83 -10.21 38.81
C SER A 981 30.89 -10.24 40.34
N GLU A 982 32.00 -9.79 40.97
CA GLU A 982 32.14 -9.66 42.42
C GLU A 982 31.17 -8.63 43.02
N ALA A 983 31.04 -7.47 42.39
CA ALA A 983 30.12 -6.42 42.83
C ALA A 983 28.64 -6.87 42.73
N SER A 984 28.29 -7.65 41.73
CA SER A 984 26.92 -8.18 41.57
C SER A 984 26.59 -9.30 42.58
N GLN A 985 27.60 -10.01 43.08
CA GLN A 985 27.40 -11.02 44.14
C GLN A 985 27.14 -10.39 45.51
N THR A 986 27.67 -9.20 45.75
CA THR A 986 27.56 -8.48 47.04
C THR A 986 26.32 -7.60 47.16
N ASN A 987 25.57 -7.38 46.08
CA ASN A 987 24.37 -6.56 46.07
C ASN A 987 23.09 -7.42 46.09
N PRO A 988 22.34 -7.47 47.23
CA PRO A 988 21.14 -8.31 47.35
C PRO A 988 19.99 -7.92 46.45
N ASP A 989 19.92 -6.67 45.93
CA ASP A 989 18.85 -6.19 45.08
C ASP A 989 18.96 -6.66 43.60
N THR A 990 20.09 -7.19 43.16
CA THR A 990 20.34 -7.56 41.77
C THR A 990 20.40 -9.05 41.50
N SER A 991 20.38 -9.91 42.54
CA SER A 991 20.46 -11.36 42.38
C SER A 991 19.61 -12.12 43.41
N PRO A 992 18.71 -13.02 42.99
CA PRO A 992 18.13 -13.97 43.95
C PRO A 992 19.30 -14.80 44.51
N ALA A 993 19.35 -14.87 45.84
CA ALA A 993 20.43 -15.40 46.65
C ALA A 993 21.28 -16.52 46.02
N GLY A 994 22.55 -16.25 45.80
CA GLY A 994 23.57 -17.30 45.61
C GLY A 994 23.81 -17.85 44.23
N ASN A 995 23.25 -17.28 43.14
CA ASN A 995 23.47 -17.80 41.80
C ASN A 995 24.64 -17.10 41.09
N LEU A 996 25.82 -17.73 41.12
CA LEU A 996 27.04 -17.34 40.40
C LEU A 996 26.77 -17.06 38.90
N SER A 997 25.81 -17.77 38.29
CA SER A 997 25.38 -17.60 36.89
C SER A 997 24.72 -16.22 36.64
N GLY A 998 23.98 -15.71 37.62
CA GLY A 998 23.28 -14.40 37.50
C GLY A 998 24.27 -13.21 37.53
N ALA A 999 25.24 -13.23 38.43
CA ALA A 999 26.27 -12.19 38.56
C ALA A 999 27.16 -12.11 37.29
N HIS A 1000 27.55 -13.24 36.76
CA HIS A 1000 28.35 -13.32 35.54
C HIS A 1000 27.56 -12.83 34.32
N LEU A 1001 26.27 -13.17 34.19
CA LEU A 1001 25.39 -12.65 33.14
C LEU A 1001 25.24 -11.13 33.23
N SER A 1002 25.09 -10.55 34.44
CA SER A 1002 25.02 -9.11 34.64
C SER A 1002 26.28 -8.41 34.17
N ALA A 1003 27.47 -8.90 34.63
CA ALA A 1003 28.77 -8.35 34.25
C ALA A 1003 29.01 -8.42 32.71
N LEU A 1004 28.62 -9.54 32.07
CA LEU A 1004 28.75 -9.71 30.65
C LEU A 1004 27.76 -8.80 29.90
N THR A 1005 26.57 -8.55 30.45
CA THR A 1005 25.61 -7.59 29.87
C THR A 1005 26.15 -6.17 29.89
N ASP A 1006 26.83 -5.78 30.98
CA ASP A 1006 27.47 -4.47 31.12
C ASP A 1006 28.60 -4.27 30.09
N LEU A 1007 29.45 -5.32 29.91
CA LEU A 1007 30.51 -5.31 28.92
C LEU A 1007 29.94 -5.26 27.50
N ALA A 1008 28.93 -6.07 27.19
CA ALA A 1008 28.25 -6.07 25.88
C ALA A 1008 27.64 -4.68 25.55
N GLN A 1009 26.96 -4.05 26.51
CA GLN A 1009 26.42 -2.69 26.33
C GLN A 1009 27.54 -1.67 26.12
N THR A 1010 28.65 -1.78 26.84
CA THR A 1010 29.83 -0.92 26.67
C THR A 1010 30.36 -1.02 25.23
N ILE A 1011 30.52 -2.24 24.71
CA ILE A 1011 31.01 -2.49 23.34
C ILE A 1011 30.04 -1.89 22.29
N LEU A 1012 28.71 -2.07 22.46
CA LEU A 1012 27.69 -1.49 21.58
C LEU A 1012 27.64 0.04 21.64
N SER A 1013 28.21 0.66 22.69
CA SER A 1013 28.27 2.12 22.88
C SER A 1013 29.55 2.76 22.39
N LEU A 1014 30.53 1.96 21.91
CA LEU A 1014 31.78 2.50 21.37
C LEU A 1014 31.56 3.29 20.07
N ASN A 1015 32.34 4.35 19.86
CA ASN A 1015 32.33 5.08 18.59
C ASN A 1015 32.62 4.16 17.40
N GLU A 1016 33.51 3.22 17.53
CA GLU A 1016 33.85 2.23 16.50
C GLU A 1016 32.64 1.39 16.07
N PHE A 1017 31.65 1.15 16.97
CA PHE A 1017 30.42 0.47 16.63
C PHE A 1017 29.52 1.32 15.73
N VAL A 1018 29.45 2.64 15.98
CA VAL A 1018 28.52 3.55 15.30
C VAL A 1018 29.14 4.30 14.12
N TYR A 1019 30.44 4.12 13.83
CA TYR A 1019 31.16 4.69 12.70
C TYR A 1019 31.66 3.61 11.74
N VAL A 1020 31.81 3.96 10.48
CA VAL A 1020 32.47 3.18 9.44
C VAL A 1020 33.61 4.00 8.81
N GLU A 1021 34.75 3.33 8.63
CA GLU A 1021 35.98 3.88 8.08
C GLU A 1021 36.26 3.39 6.66
#